data_1ed2d43da09616f5cde6f6a5dcaa3719
#
_entry.id   1ed2d43da09616f5cde6f6a5dcaa3719
#
_cell.length_a   1.000
_cell.length_b   1.000
_cell.length_c   1.000
_cell.angle_alpha   90.00
_cell.angle_beta   90.00
_cell.angle_gamma   90.00
#
_symmetry.space_group_name_H-M   'P 1'
#
loop_
_entity.id
_entity.type
_entity.pdbx_description
1 polymer ?
#
loop_
_entity_poly.entity_id
_entity_poly.type
_entity_poly.pdbx_seq_one_letter_code
_entity_poly.pdbx_strand_id
1 'polypeptide(L)'
;MEDMGYTVRAERRLGGLAIAFCVTFLGLAGWRAAEAQLRPGARFEEKGQCLECHAEVARAVREPHAPVGKGDCAACHKPHGLVGALRLQAEEPALCLECHSGQAAELAASHQHPEAGKCSACHDPHGSDHPAMLVEPERELCLSCHEDSGFTRPVVHAPAAEDCSSCHLPHGGPNPRLLELEQEALCATCHDAGPGADFATAHGGYAAAGSDCSSCHVPHSGSTEALLRASVHPEMTCDTCHDPSAPAAALGPELCLDCHELPLEPAGGSLHYPAAEGACLDCHDPHATDHQPLLLAAERELCTECHDDVAAALDLPSVHPVAGECSSCHAGHAASHPLLLAAEGRELCVECHEDPETSGAAVVHPPAAGDCLDCHGPHGTPIRGLLVASQEDLCGECHPGVGNRSGLPVVHAPVAAGECSACHLPHSGGALLLQAEGAELCGECHESTLLAVAESDRHLPFADGDCATCHAAHASELENLMAASVGSVCSECHDVETTAPAGGSAHRPVVEGDCTACHQPHGSAIAGFLQASPRPLCTSCHSEVETRLATLDAHPPAVDDDGCLTCHGAHASPHANLLAQKVDALCTDCHDGESEEFRSLHLGLPATAIDCGGCHDPHASEGSGMLLPRLHFPFAERECSLCHEDTGGTAP
;
A
#
# COMPACT_ATOMS: atom_id res chain seq x y z
N MET A 1 -1.82 -47.98 11.26
CA MET A 1 -0.56 -48.54 10.75
C MET A 1 -0.02 -47.43 9.86
N GLU A 2 0.71 -46.73 10.42
CA GLU A 2 2.06 -46.23 10.79
C GLU A 2 2.22 -44.87 10.13
N ASP A 3 2.12 -43.82 10.83
CA ASP A 3 3.12 -43.09 11.62
C ASP A 3 4.42 -42.80 10.84
N MET A 4 4.55 -41.59 10.35
CA MET A 4 5.83 -40.91 10.25
C MET A 4 5.64 -39.37 10.37
N GLY A 5 5.73 -38.92 11.62
CA GLY A 5 5.95 -37.54 11.93
C GLY A 5 7.36 -37.09 11.50
N TYR A 6 7.45 -35.94 10.87
CA TYR A 6 8.73 -35.23 10.71
C TYR A 6 8.63 -33.88 11.45
N THR A 7 9.30 -33.89 12.59
CA THR A 7 9.56 -32.71 13.40
C THR A 7 10.56 -31.81 12.69
N VAL A 8 10.14 -30.62 12.33
CA VAL A 8 11.06 -29.50 12.03
C VAL A 8 11.17 -28.63 13.26
N ARG A 9 12.19 -28.89 14.06
CA ARG A 9 12.68 -27.95 15.10
C ARG A 9 14.19 -27.83 14.97
N ALA A 10 14.65 -26.59 14.95
CA ALA A 10 16.03 -26.11 15.08
C ALA A 10 16.68 -25.59 13.80
N GLU A 11 16.38 -24.33 13.44
CA GLU A 11 17.37 -23.42 12.85
C GLU A 11 16.95 -21.95 13.10
N ARG A 12 16.94 -21.52 14.33
CA ARG A 12 16.87 -20.10 14.71
C ARG A 12 17.84 -19.82 15.86
N ARG A 13 19.14 -19.95 15.61
CA ARG A 13 20.16 -19.44 16.56
C ARG A 13 21.55 -19.23 15.92
N LEU A 14 21.65 -18.77 14.67
CA LEU A 14 22.96 -18.38 14.11
C LEU A 14 22.94 -17.03 13.35
N GLY A 15 21.81 -16.34 13.26
CA GLY A 15 21.74 -15.02 12.62
C GLY A 15 22.14 -13.82 13.48
N GLY A 16 22.22 -13.98 14.80
CA GLY A 16 22.47 -12.86 15.71
C GLY A 16 23.94 -12.51 15.93
N LEU A 17 24.86 -13.44 15.70
CA LEU A 17 26.29 -13.20 15.95
C LEU A 17 27.04 -12.63 14.73
N ALA A 18 26.57 -12.88 13.52
CA ALA A 18 27.20 -12.36 12.30
C ALA A 18 26.94 -10.86 12.09
N ILE A 19 25.78 -10.37 12.49
CA ILE A 19 25.43 -8.95 12.36
C ILE A 19 26.17 -8.08 13.40
N ALA A 20 26.41 -8.61 14.60
CA ALA A 20 27.17 -7.89 15.62
C ALA A 20 28.67 -7.75 15.26
N PHE A 21 29.23 -8.71 14.49
CA PHE A 21 30.63 -8.63 14.07
C PHE A 21 30.86 -7.70 12.87
N CYS A 22 29.91 -7.57 11.95
CA CYS A 22 30.00 -6.62 10.83
C CYS A 22 29.85 -5.16 11.30
N VAL A 23 28.97 -4.88 12.27
CA VAL A 23 28.78 -3.51 12.77
C VAL A 23 29.98 -3.02 13.59
N THR A 24 30.67 -3.91 14.31
CA THR A 24 31.89 -3.55 15.05
C THR A 24 33.11 -3.38 14.13
N PHE A 25 33.21 -4.11 13.01
CA PHE A 25 34.32 -3.93 12.06
C PHE A 25 34.15 -2.68 11.19
N LEU A 26 32.93 -2.34 10.77
CA LEU A 26 32.64 -1.08 10.05
C LEU A 26 32.77 0.16 10.97
N GLY A 27 32.48 0.02 12.25
CA GLY A 27 32.70 1.09 13.23
C GLY A 27 34.18 1.39 13.51
N LEU A 28 35.03 0.38 13.48
CA LEU A 28 36.48 0.55 13.73
C LEU A 28 37.24 1.02 12.47
N ALA A 29 36.79 0.65 11.26
CA ALA A 29 37.36 1.15 10.01
C ALA A 29 36.99 2.61 9.78
N GLY A 30 35.74 3.01 10.07
CA GLY A 30 35.30 4.41 9.98
C GLY A 30 36.00 5.33 10.99
N TRP A 31 36.36 4.82 12.15
CA TRP A 31 37.04 5.64 13.17
C TRP A 31 38.53 5.88 12.87
N ARG A 32 39.21 4.92 12.22
CA ARG A 32 40.59 5.15 11.78
C ARG A 32 40.71 6.12 10.61
N ALA A 33 39.73 6.17 9.71
CA ALA A 33 39.68 7.14 8.64
C ALA A 33 39.41 8.58 9.16
N ALA A 34 38.64 8.72 10.24
CA ALA A 34 38.37 10.01 10.86
C ALA A 34 39.55 10.59 11.65
N GLU A 35 40.39 9.74 12.26
CA GLU A 35 41.60 10.21 13.00
C GLU A 35 42.71 10.70 12.05
N ALA A 36 42.80 10.19 10.82
CA ALA A 36 43.80 10.66 9.85
C ALA A 36 43.48 12.07 9.27
N GLN A 37 42.23 12.55 9.42
CA GLN A 37 41.78 13.82 8.84
C GLN A 37 41.86 15.02 9.82
N LEU A 38 42.24 14.82 11.08
CA LEU A 38 42.24 15.86 12.10
C LEU A 38 43.64 16.21 12.62
N ARG A 39 44.59 16.57 11.74
CA ARG A 39 45.80 17.28 12.17
C ARG A 39 45.64 18.77 11.86
N PRO A 40 45.39 19.65 12.84
CA PRO A 40 45.29 21.09 12.61
C PRO A 40 46.67 21.62 12.21
N GLY A 41 46.79 22.22 11.02
CA GLY A 41 47.93 23.02 10.64
C GLY A 41 48.82 22.52 9.49
N ALA A 42 48.54 21.40 8.83
CA ALA A 42 49.25 21.00 7.62
C ALA A 42 48.87 21.92 6.44
N ARG A 43 49.78 22.76 6.00
CA ARG A 43 49.66 23.45 4.71
C ARG A 43 50.10 22.45 3.63
N PHE A 44 49.20 22.10 2.74
CA PHE A 44 49.50 21.25 1.59
C PHE A 44 50.31 22.07 0.56
N GLU A 45 51.54 21.70 0.29
CA GLU A 45 52.31 22.18 -0.87
C GLU A 45 51.90 21.37 -2.10
N GLU A 46 51.80 22.02 -3.24
CA GLU A 46 51.08 21.57 -4.46
C GLU A 46 51.55 20.28 -5.14
N LYS A 47 52.62 19.62 -4.73
CA LYS A 47 53.12 18.38 -5.37
C LYS A 47 53.62 17.33 -4.36
N GLY A 48 53.04 16.13 -4.41
CA GLY A 48 53.62 14.92 -3.84
C GLY A 48 53.15 14.51 -2.48
N GLN A 49 52.43 15.33 -1.72
CA GLN A 49 51.99 15.01 -0.34
C GLN A 49 50.63 14.31 -0.26
N CYS A 50 49.89 14.20 -1.36
CA CYS A 50 48.56 13.56 -1.36
C CYS A 50 48.62 12.08 -0.96
N LEU A 51 49.65 11.39 -1.44
CA LEU A 51 49.86 9.96 -1.20
C LEU A 51 50.27 9.62 0.25
N GLU A 52 50.67 10.60 1.07
CA GLU A 52 50.89 10.36 2.51
C GLU A 52 49.60 10.03 3.24
N CYS A 53 48.48 10.55 2.75
CA CYS A 53 47.14 10.30 3.32
C CYS A 53 46.28 9.38 2.43
N HIS A 54 46.52 9.35 1.13
CA HIS A 54 45.78 8.61 0.09
C HIS A 54 46.65 7.53 -0.57
N ALA A 55 47.40 6.78 0.24
CA ALA A 55 48.34 5.77 -0.28
C ALA A 55 47.62 4.64 -1.06
N GLU A 56 46.37 4.37 -0.74
CA GLU A 56 45.55 3.36 -1.39
C GLU A 56 45.25 3.69 -2.88
N VAL A 57 45.25 4.97 -3.24
CA VAL A 57 44.99 5.41 -4.64
C VAL A 57 46.15 5.08 -5.58
N ALA A 58 47.35 5.04 -5.06
CA ALA A 58 48.57 4.71 -5.84
C ALA A 58 48.96 3.23 -5.71
N ARG A 59 47.98 2.33 -5.56
CA ARG A 59 48.25 0.88 -5.58
C ARG A 59 48.94 0.46 -6.87
N ALA A 60 49.79 -0.56 -6.78
CA ALA A 60 50.42 -1.14 -7.95
C ALA A 60 49.35 -1.86 -8.79
N VAL A 61 49.06 -1.36 -9.98
CA VAL A 61 48.15 -1.94 -10.96
C VAL A 61 48.86 -2.16 -12.26
N ARG A 62 48.34 -3.01 -13.15
CA ARG A 62 48.92 -3.30 -14.46
C ARG A 62 48.89 -2.08 -15.39
N GLU A 63 47.79 -1.36 -15.39
CA GLU A 63 47.52 -0.19 -16.23
C GLU A 63 47.37 1.06 -15.36
N PRO A 64 48.49 1.67 -14.89
CA PRO A 64 48.40 2.90 -14.11
C PRO A 64 48.05 4.09 -15.00
N HIS A 65 47.10 4.91 -14.63
CA HIS A 65 46.82 6.15 -15.34
C HIS A 65 48.02 7.10 -15.24
N ALA A 66 48.44 7.66 -16.36
CA ALA A 66 49.68 8.43 -16.46
C ALA A 66 49.80 9.61 -15.46
N PRO A 67 48.77 10.42 -15.18
CA PRO A 67 48.81 11.45 -14.15
C PRO A 67 49.02 10.86 -12.73
N VAL A 68 48.36 9.75 -12.40
CA VAL A 68 48.48 9.08 -11.12
C VAL A 68 49.86 8.49 -10.91
N GLY A 69 50.41 7.84 -11.97
CA GLY A 69 51.77 7.29 -11.95
C GLY A 69 52.86 8.37 -11.78
N LYS A 70 52.58 9.61 -12.13
CA LYS A 70 53.45 10.78 -11.96
C LYS A 70 53.21 11.54 -10.65
N GLY A 71 52.18 11.16 -9.86
CA GLY A 71 51.74 11.87 -8.66
C GLY A 71 51.11 13.24 -8.95
N ASP A 72 50.61 13.47 -10.17
CA ASP A 72 49.98 14.73 -10.59
C ASP A 72 48.49 14.70 -10.32
N CYS A 73 48.12 14.66 -9.03
CA CYS A 73 46.73 14.59 -8.58
C CYS A 73 45.93 15.88 -8.92
N ALA A 74 46.67 17.01 -9.01
CA ALA A 74 46.07 18.30 -9.33
C ALA A 74 45.60 18.42 -10.79
N ALA A 75 46.00 17.52 -11.67
CA ALA A 75 45.48 17.46 -13.05
C ALA A 75 43.95 17.24 -13.07
N CYS A 76 43.43 16.48 -12.10
CA CYS A 76 42.00 16.15 -12.03
C CYS A 76 41.31 16.71 -10.79
N HIS A 77 42.02 16.77 -9.65
CA HIS A 77 41.43 17.17 -8.38
C HIS A 77 41.76 18.60 -7.96
N LYS A 78 40.79 19.31 -7.42
CA LYS A 78 41.04 20.56 -6.70
C LYS A 78 41.58 20.20 -5.30
N PRO A 79 42.64 20.88 -4.81
CA PRO A 79 43.11 20.69 -3.43
C PRO A 79 41.92 20.91 -2.47
N HIS A 80 41.66 19.93 -1.59
CA HIS A 80 40.56 20.06 -0.67
C HIS A 80 40.94 20.98 0.51
N GLY A 81 40.02 21.89 0.88
CA GLY A 81 40.06 22.61 2.12
C GLY A 81 39.50 21.77 3.28
N LEU A 82 39.01 22.39 4.33
CA LEU A 82 38.49 21.76 5.55
C LEU A 82 37.23 20.86 5.38
N VAL A 83 36.72 20.62 4.19
CA VAL A 83 35.47 19.88 3.95
C VAL A 83 35.77 18.69 3.04
N GLY A 84 35.54 17.48 3.51
CA GLY A 84 35.82 16.19 2.88
C GLY A 84 34.92 15.82 1.68
N ALA A 85 34.71 16.73 0.73
CA ALA A 85 34.02 16.43 -0.52
C ALA A 85 35.04 16.33 -1.67
N LEU A 86 34.93 15.27 -2.46
CA LEU A 86 35.66 15.10 -3.71
C LEU A 86 35.33 16.29 -4.64
N ARG A 87 36.37 17.05 -5.07
CA ARG A 87 36.23 18.17 -6.01
C ARG A 87 37.10 17.93 -7.21
N LEU A 88 36.48 17.76 -8.35
CA LEU A 88 37.17 17.68 -9.63
C LEU A 88 37.37 19.07 -10.25
N GLN A 89 38.36 19.21 -11.14
CA GLN A 89 38.64 20.45 -11.89
C GLN A 89 37.47 20.80 -12.82
N ALA A 90 36.87 19.79 -13.46
CA ALA A 90 35.66 19.86 -14.26
C ALA A 90 34.85 18.58 -14.09
N GLU A 91 33.64 18.55 -14.61
CA GLU A 91 32.79 17.34 -14.63
C GLU A 91 33.14 16.46 -15.84
N GLU A 92 32.80 15.17 -15.77
CA GLU A 92 32.88 14.26 -16.91
C GLU A 92 31.81 14.64 -17.96
N PRO A 93 32.07 14.45 -19.26
CA PRO A 93 33.33 14.01 -19.87
C PRO A 93 34.36 15.13 -20.07
N ALA A 94 34.04 16.40 -19.80
CA ALA A 94 34.87 17.55 -20.10
C ALA A 94 36.26 17.43 -19.45
N LEU A 95 36.35 16.97 -18.20
CA LEU A 95 37.61 16.75 -17.50
C LEU A 95 38.53 15.79 -18.26
N CYS A 96 37.99 14.68 -18.70
CA CYS A 96 38.75 13.63 -19.37
C CYS A 96 39.20 14.06 -20.78
N LEU A 97 38.32 14.77 -21.49
CA LEU A 97 38.56 15.24 -22.87
C LEU A 97 39.65 16.33 -22.99
N GLU A 98 40.05 16.97 -21.90
CA GLU A 98 41.20 17.89 -21.92
C GLU A 98 42.50 17.18 -22.36
N CYS A 99 42.62 15.89 -22.05
CA CYS A 99 43.77 15.07 -22.46
C CYS A 99 43.37 14.01 -23.50
N HIS A 100 42.17 13.46 -23.43
CA HIS A 100 41.67 12.41 -24.33
C HIS A 100 40.82 12.99 -25.47
N SER A 101 41.41 14.00 -26.19
CA SER A 101 40.68 14.71 -27.25
C SER A 101 40.28 13.84 -28.45
N GLY A 102 40.88 12.66 -28.63
CA GLY A 102 40.49 11.70 -29.66
C GLY A 102 39.08 11.16 -29.47
N GLN A 103 38.67 10.92 -28.22
CA GLN A 103 37.36 10.40 -27.87
C GLN A 103 36.24 11.42 -28.10
N ALA A 104 36.57 12.71 -28.21
CA ALA A 104 35.55 13.73 -28.48
C ALA A 104 34.81 13.49 -29.81
N ALA A 105 35.49 12.93 -30.83
CA ALA A 105 34.88 12.60 -32.11
C ALA A 105 33.92 11.41 -32.00
N GLU A 106 34.26 10.39 -31.21
CA GLU A 106 33.41 9.22 -30.94
C GLU A 106 32.17 9.62 -30.15
N LEU A 107 32.34 10.46 -29.12
CA LEU A 107 31.22 11.00 -28.32
C LEU A 107 30.31 11.96 -29.10
N ALA A 108 30.75 12.45 -30.26
CA ALA A 108 29.97 13.29 -31.16
C ALA A 108 29.44 12.53 -32.40
N ALA A 109 29.65 11.22 -32.47
CA ALA A 109 29.22 10.39 -33.59
C ALA A 109 27.68 10.28 -33.68
N SER A 110 27.17 9.85 -34.85
CA SER A 110 25.72 9.71 -35.09
C SER A 110 25.03 8.70 -34.16
N HIS A 111 25.75 7.68 -33.74
CA HIS A 111 25.30 6.68 -32.80
C HIS A 111 26.23 6.71 -31.59
N GLN A 112 25.66 6.95 -30.40
CA GLN A 112 26.43 7.10 -29.17
C GLN A 112 25.97 6.05 -28.16
N HIS A 113 26.90 5.54 -27.35
CA HIS A 113 26.54 4.74 -26.19
C HIS A 113 25.97 5.65 -25.09
N PRO A 114 24.80 5.34 -24.51
CA PRO A 114 24.13 6.23 -23.53
C PRO A 114 25.01 6.65 -22.35
N GLU A 115 25.88 5.75 -21.87
CA GLU A 115 26.73 5.98 -20.71
C GLU A 115 28.14 6.52 -21.09
N ALA A 116 28.46 6.68 -22.38
CA ALA A 116 29.80 7.08 -22.83
C ALA A 116 30.29 8.41 -22.25
N GLY A 117 29.39 9.29 -21.85
CA GLY A 117 29.72 10.56 -21.17
C GLY A 117 30.14 10.42 -19.72
N LYS A 118 29.92 9.27 -19.11
CA LYS A 118 30.30 8.94 -17.73
C LYS A 118 31.52 8.04 -17.72
N CYS A 119 32.68 8.60 -18.03
CA CYS A 119 33.93 7.83 -18.22
C CYS A 119 34.25 6.90 -17.05
N SER A 120 34.04 7.35 -15.81
CA SER A 120 34.32 6.56 -14.59
C SER A 120 33.31 5.43 -14.32
N ALA A 121 32.24 5.32 -15.10
CA ALA A 121 31.35 4.17 -15.03
C ALA A 121 32.02 2.88 -15.57
N CYS A 122 32.94 3.05 -16.53
CA CYS A 122 33.63 1.93 -17.20
C CYS A 122 35.13 1.92 -16.90
N HIS A 123 35.76 3.07 -16.68
CA HIS A 123 37.20 3.21 -16.48
C HIS A 123 37.53 3.62 -15.04
N ASP A 124 38.58 3.00 -14.46
CA ASP A 124 39.14 3.49 -13.19
C ASP A 124 40.16 4.62 -13.50
N PRO A 125 39.84 5.88 -13.19
CA PRO A 125 40.71 7.02 -13.49
C PRO A 125 42.01 7.02 -12.71
N HIS A 126 42.20 6.16 -11.75
CA HIS A 126 43.46 5.98 -11.03
C HIS A 126 44.33 4.86 -11.62
N GLY A 127 43.72 3.97 -12.37
CA GLY A 127 44.37 2.83 -13.02
C GLY A 127 43.76 1.50 -12.55
N SER A 128 43.88 0.46 -13.36
CA SER A 128 43.33 -0.85 -13.07
C SER A 128 44.25 -1.98 -13.51
N ASP A 129 43.83 -3.23 -13.24
CA ASP A 129 44.53 -4.44 -13.71
C ASP A 129 44.02 -4.91 -15.09
N HIS A 130 43.07 -4.19 -15.67
CA HIS A 130 42.47 -4.52 -16.96
C HIS A 130 42.89 -3.56 -18.08
N PRO A 131 42.94 -4.03 -19.34
CA PRO A 131 43.27 -3.18 -20.49
C PRO A 131 42.40 -1.93 -20.54
N ALA A 132 42.94 -0.84 -21.08
CA ALA A 132 42.29 0.47 -21.13
C ALA A 132 41.81 1.00 -19.76
N MET A 133 42.35 0.50 -18.66
CA MET A 133 41.96 0.85 -17.29
C MET A 133 40.46 0.58 -16.99
N LEU A 134 39.88 -0.46 -17.56
CA LEU A 134 38.52 -0.86 -17.25
C LEU A 134 38.40 -1.28 -15.77
N VAL A 135 37.22 -1.03 -15.15
CA VAL A 135 36.97 -1.39 -13.74
C VAL A 135 36.86 -2.91 -13.54
N GLU A 136 36.48 -3.63 -14.60
CA GLU A 136 36.34 -5.08 -14.68
C GLU A 136 36.85 -5.58 -16.05
N PRO A 137 37.02 -6.90 -16.26
CA PRO A 137 37.28 -7.42 -17.61
C PRO A 137 36.16 -6.99 -18.54
N GLU A 138 36.52 -6.67 -19.82
CA GLU A 138 35.59 -6.07 -20.77
C GLU A 138 34.24 -6.78 -20.87
N ARG A 139 34.26 -8.12 -21.02
CA ARG A 139 33.04 -8.89 -21.19
C ARG A 139 32.15 -8.80 -19.98
N GLU A 140 32.69 -8.96 -18.78
CA GLU A 140 31.96 -8.87 -17.51
C GLU A 140 31.37 -7.47 -17.31
N LEU A 141 32.17 -6.45 -17.65
CA LEU A 141 31.74 -5.06 -17.60
C LEU A 141 30.53 -4.80 -18.52
N CYS A 142 30.62 -5.23 -19.78
CA CYS A 142 29.50 -5.05 -20.72
C CYS A 142 28.23 -5.81 -20.26
N LEU A 143 28.39 -7.05 -19.80
CA LEU A 143 27.29 -7.89 -19.36
C LEU A 143 26.67 -7.45 -18.04
N SER A 144 27.31 -6.59 -17.25
CA SER A 144 26.72 -6.02 -16.04
C SER A 144 25.47 -5.16 -16.32
N CYS A 145 25.34 -4.65 -17.56
CA CYS A 145 24.19 -3.88 -18.04
C CYS A 145 23.47 -4.55 -19.21
N HIS A 146 24.17 -5.36 -20.02
CA HIS A 146 23.64 -6.05 -21.19
C HIS A 146 23.36 -7.53 -20.91
N GLU A 147 22.70 -7.84 -19.81
CA GLU A 147 22.39 -9.22 -19.37
C GLU A 147 21.60 -10.02 -20.43
N ASP A 148 20.68 -9.36 -21.15
CA ASP A 148 19.80 -9.97 -22.15
C ASP A 148 20.35 -9.95 -23.58
N SER A 149 21.63 -9.63 -23.76
CA SER A 149 22.23 -9.39 -25.08
C SER A 149 22.44 -10.64 -25.96
N GLY A 150 21.71 -11.74 -25.68
CA GLY A 150 21.71 -12.92 -26.54
C GLY A 150 22.90 -13.88 -26.35
N PHE A 151 23.60 -13.81 -25.20
CA PHE A 151 24.74 -14.70 -24.88
C PHE A 151 24.36 -15.97 -24.13
N THR A 152 23.07 -16.23 -23.96
CA THR A 152 22.55 -17.33 -23.12
C THR A 152 22.32 -18.63 -23.90
N ARG A 153 22.43 -18.59 -25.23
CA ARG A 153 22.20 -19.77 -26.09
C ARG A 153 23.42 -20.71 -26.10
N PRO A 154 23.22 -22.01 -26.40
CA PRO A 154 24.28 -23.04 -26.25
C PRO A 154 25.52 -22.81 -27.08
N VAL A 155 25.39 -22.23 -28.27
CA VAL A 155 26.51 -21.97 -29.17
C VAL A 155 26.82 -20.50 -29.19
N VAL A 156 27.97 -20.13 -28.64
CA VAL A 156 28.44 -18.74 -28.62
C VAL A 156 29.39 -18.49 -29.78
N HIS A 157 29.20 -17.39 -30.49
CA HIS A 157 30.11 -16.95 -31.54
C HIS A 157 31.51 -16.65 -30.95
N ALA A 158 32.54 -17.25 -31.47
CA ALA A 158 33.87 -17.19 -30.87
C ALA A 158 34.37 -15.76 -30.56
N PRO A 159 34.28 -14.77 -31.47
CA PRO A 159 34.64 -13.39 -31.14
C PRO A 159 33.82 -12.78 -30.02
N ALA A 160 32.53 -13.07 -29.97
CA ALA A 160 31.63 -12.56 -28.92
C ALA A 160 31.89 -13.19 -27.54
N ALA A 161 32.60 -14.32 -27.47
CA ALA A 161 33.01 -14.93 -26.22
C ALA A 161 34.21 -14.23 -25.57
N GLU A 162 35.02 -13.51 -26.37
CA GLU A 162 36.30 -12.97 -25.93
C GLU A 162 36.30 -11.45 -25.83
N ASP A 163 35.84 -10.73 -26.85
CA ASP A 163 36.08 -9.29 -27.00
C ASP A 163 34.91 -8.59 -27.74
N CYS A 164 34.18 -7.77 -27.03
CA CYS A 164 33.05 -7.01 -27.60
C CYS A 164 33.54 -5.89 -28.53
N SER A 165 34.67 -5.26 -28.20
CA SER A 165 35.23 -4.17 -28.96
C SER A 165 35.87 -4.59 -30.30
N SER A 166 35.97 -5.88 -30.59
CA SER A 166 36.33 -6.39 -31.92
C SER A 166 35.26 -6.11 -33.00
N CYS A 167 34.03 -5.83 -32.57
CA CYS A 167 32.90 -5.52 -33.46
C CYS A 167 32.23 -4.19 -33.14
N HIS A 168 32.25 -3.78 -31.88
CA HIS A 168 31.54 -2.60 -31.39
C HIS A 168 32.49 -1.46 -30.97
N LEU A 169 32.05 -0.24 -31.21
CA LEU A 169 32.70 0.98 -30.74
C LEU A 169 32.02 1.47 -29.47
N PRO A 170 32.57 1.20 -28.27
CA PRO A 170 31.83 1.39 -26.99
C PRO A 170 31.52 2.84 -26.61
N HIS A 171 32.19 3.82 -27.21
CA HIS A 171 31.91 5.23 -26.97
C HIS A 171 30.91 5.81 -27.97
N GLY A 172 31.00 5.42 -29.24
CA GLY A 172 30.14 5.89 -30.31
C GLY A 172 30.76 5.69 -31.67
N GLY A 173 29.92 5.60 -32.70
CA GLY A 173 30.38 5.34 -34.07
C GLY A 173 29.42 5.80 -35.16
N PRO A 174 29.80 5.65 -36.42
CA PRO A 174 28.98 6.06 -37.56
C PRO A 174 27.83 5.07 -37.85
N ASN A 175 27.96 3.80 -37.43
CA ASN A 175 27.04 2.75 -37.79
C ASN A 175 26.03 2.44 -36.68
N PRO A 176 24.83 2.00 -37.02
CA PRO A 176 23.84 1.53 -36.04
C PRO A 176 24.39 0.42 -35.13
N ARG A 177 23.85 0.30 -33.91
CA ARG A 177 24.31 -0.68 -32.89
C ARG A 177 25.78 -0.55 -32.54
N LEU A 178 26.40 0.62 -32.82
CA LEU A 178 27.81 0.92 -32.55
C LEU A 178 28.80 -0.03 -33.28
N LEU A 179 28.44 -0.55 -34.41
CA LEU A 179 29.34 -1.40 -35.19
C LEU A 179 30.52 -0.58 -35.78
N GLU A 180 31.71 -1.19 -35.78
CA GLU A 180 32.91 -0.58 -36.34
C GLU A 180 32.76 -0.37 -37.86
N LEU A 181 32.16 -1.31 -38.55
CA LEU A 181 31.87 -1.27 -40.00
C LEU A 181 30.38 -1.52 -40.24
N GLU A 182 29.90 -1.22 -41.45
CA GLU A 182 28.61 -1.72 -41.91
C GLU A 182 28.57 -3.24 -41.73
N GLN A 183 27.42 -3.80 -41.33
CA GLN A 183 27.27 -5.19 -40.88
C GLN A 183 27.84 -6.20 -41.87
N GLU A 184 27.50 -6.08 -43.16
CA GLU A 184 27.98 -6.98 -44.20
C GLU A 184 29.53 -6.93 -44.31
N ALA A 185 30.08 -5.74 -44.32
CA ALA A 185 31.52 -5.52 -44.38
C ALA A 185 32.23 -6.07 -43.13
N LEU A 186 31.61 -5.92 -41.98
CA LEU A 186 32.13 -6.44 -40.71
C LEU A 186 32.18 -7.97 -40.72
N CYS A 187 31.08 -8.63 -41.10
CA CYS A 187 31.03 -10.11 -41.19
C CYS A 187 32.06 -10.63 -42.22
N ALA A 188 32.22 -9.96 -43.37
CA ALA A 188 33.14 -10.32 -44.43
C ALA A 188 34.62 -10.17 -44.05
N THR A 189 34.96 -9.51 -42.92
CA THR A 189 36.36 -9.46 -42.44
C THR A 189 36.88 -10.83 -42.04
N CYS A 190 36.00 -11.74 -41.63
CA CYS A 190 36.34 -13.09 -41.18
C CYS A 190 35.65 -14.20 -42.01
N HIS A 191 34.48 -13.93 -42.56
CA HIS A 191 33.69 -14.87 -43.34
C HIS A 191 33.87 -14.57 -44.85
N ASP A 192 34.43 -15.56 -45.61
CA ASP A 192 34.56 -15.41 -47.06
C ASP A 192 33.19 -15.62 -47.75
N ALA A 193 32.50 -14.47 -48.00
CA ALA A 193 31.23 -14.43 -48.70
C ALA A 193 31.33 -14.39 -50.25
N GLY A 194 32.52 -14.60 -50.79
CA GLY A 194 32.78 -14.54 -52.22
C GLY A 194 32.13 -15.61 -53.07
N PRO A 195 31.90 -15.35 -54.36
CA PRO A 195 31.32 -16.32 -55.26
C PRO A 195 32.26 -17.53 -55.43
N GLY A 196 31.81 -18.74 -55.09
CA GLY A 196 32.59 -19.99 -55.20
C GLY A 196 33.19 -20.48 -53.89
N ALA A 197 33.01 -19.80 -52.79
CA ALA A 197 33.35 -20.26 -51.46
C ALA A 197 32.34 -21.28 -50.94
N ASP A 198 32.71 -22.02 -49.88
CA ASP A 198 31.82 -22.90 -49.14
C ASP A 198 30.55 -22.19 -48.68
N PHE A 199 30.61 -20.87 -48.56
CA PHE A 199 29.51 -19.96 -48.24
C PHE A 199 28.32 -20.11 -49.21
N ALA A 200 28.55 -20.07 -50.54
CA ALA A 200 27.48 -20.23 -51.52
C ALA A 200 26.83 -21.60 -51.45
N THR A 201 27.61 -22.64 -51.15
CA THR A 201 27.09 -24.01 -50.95
C THR A 201 26.22 -24.10 -49.69
N ALA A 202 26.64 -23.47 -48.62
CA ALA A 202 25.86 -23.43 -47.36
C ALA A 202 24.53 -22.69 -47.50
N HIS A 203 24.44 -21.76 -48.46
CA HIS A 203 23.23 -20.98 -48.76
C HIS A 203 22.50 -21.44 -50.02
N GLY A 204 22.61 -22.72 -50.37
CA GLY A 204 21.85 -23.35 -51.47
C GLY A 204 22.18 -22.79 -52.87
N GLY A 205 23.33 -22.15 -53.05
CA GLY A 205 23.75 -21.52 -54.31
C GLY A 205 23.23 -20.10 -54.51
N TYR A 206 22.47 -19.56 -53.58
CA TYR A 206 21.97 -18.18 -53.62
C TYR A 206 23.08 -17.17 -53.23
N ALA A 207 23.06 -16.01 -53.89
CA ALA A 207 23.97 -14.92 -53.59
C ALA A 207 23.51 -14.20 -52.32
N ALA A 208 24.01 -14.61 -51.17
CA ALA A 208 23.75 -13.94 -49.92
C ALA A 208 24.67 -12.71 -49.68
N ALA A 209 25.65 -12.49 -50.59
CA ALA A 209 26.45 -11.26 -50.56
C ALA A 209 25.56 -10.05 -50.86
N GLY A 210 25.59 -9.06 -50.00
CA GLY A 210 24.70 -7.89 -50.05
C GLY A 210 23.41 -8.02 -49.26
N SER A 211 23.23 -9.13 -48.54
CA SER A 211 22.08 -9.35 -47.66
C SER A 211 22.42 -9.05 -46.22
N ASP A 212 21.42 -8.65 -45.44
CA ASP A 212 21.55 -8.51 -43.99
C ASP A 212 21.70 -9.89 -43.33
N CYS A 213 22.93 -10.23 -42.94
CA CYS A 213 23.23 -11.51 -42.31
C CYS A 213 22.42 -11.74 -41.01
N SER A 214 22.13 -10.66 -40.29
CA SER A 214 21.40 -10.74 -39.03
C SER A 214 19.91 -11.02 -39.20
N SER A 215 19.40 -11.01 -40.42
CA SER A 215 18.01 -11.47 -40.68
C SER A 215 17.83 -12.96 -40.32
N CYS A 216 18.86 -13.76 -40.50
CA CYS A 216 18.83 -15.20 -40.24
C CYS A 216 19.74 -15.64 -39.10
N HIS A 217 20.87 -14.96 -38.91
CA HIS A 217 21.90 -15.33 -37.96
C HIS A 217 21.91 -14.41 -36.73
N VAL A 218 22.19 -14.98 -35.56
CA VAL A 218 22.40 -14.21 -34.32
C VAL A 218 23.89 -14.11 -34.05
N PRO A 219 24.50 -12.91 -34.19
CA PRO A 219 25.97 -12.77 -34.16
C PRO A 219 26.62 -13.03 -32.80
N HIS A 220 25.85 -13.10 -31.70
CA HIS A 220 26.38 -13.34 -30.36
C HIS A 220 26.29 -14.81 -29.94
N SER A 221 25.09 -15.40 -29.93
CA SER A 221 24.92 -16.81 -29.65
C SER A 221 23.64 -17.37 -30.30
N GLY A 222 23.65 -18.63 -30.70
CA GLY A 222 22.53 -19.32 -31.33
C GLY A 222 22.26 -20.67 -30.75
N SER A 223 21.19 -21.29 -31.23
CA SER A 223 20.82 -22.69 -30.86
C SER A 223 21.52 -23.74 -31.73
N THR A 224 22.13 -23.32 -32.83
CA THR A 224 22.82 -24.19 -33.80
C THR A 224 24.24 -23.69 -34.05
N GLU A 225 25.12 -24.57 -34.62
CA GLU A 225 26.47 -24.18 -35.02
C GLU A 225 26.50 -23.08 -36.09
N ALA A 226 25.43 -22.98 -36.87
CA ALA A 226 25.27 -21.87 -37.84
C ALA A 226 24.74 -20.59 -37.21
N LEU A 227 24.55 -20.52 -35.89
CA LEU A 227 24.04 -19.36 -35.15
C LEU A 227 22.70 -18.83 -35.71
N LEU A 228 21.83 -19.69 -36.16
CA LEU A 228 20.51 -19.29 -36.67
C LEU A 228 19.64 -18.76 -35.55
N ARG A 229 18.70 -17.87 -35.90
CA ARG A 229 17.66 -17.38 -34.99
C ARG A 229 16.85 -18.54 -34.40
N ALA A 230 16.13 -18.29 -33.31
CA ALA A 230 15.45 -19.30 -32.52
C ALA A 230 14.32 -20.03 -33.29
N SER A 231 13.65 -19.29 -34.15
CA SER A 231 12.58 -19.81 -35.00
C SER A 231 13.04 -19.79 -36.47
N VAL A 232 13.09 -20.94 -37.10
CA VAL A 232 13.41 -21.14 -38.52
C VAL A 232 12.29 -21.94 -39.12
N HIS A 233 11.90 -21.67 -40.35
CA HIS A 233 10.92 -22.47 -41.04
C HIS A 233 11.46 -23.91 -41.20
N PRO A 234 10.82 -24.94 -40.63
CA PRO A 234 11.40 -26.25 -40.50
C PRO A 234 11.52 -26.99 -41.85
N GLU A 235 12.63 -27.72 -42.02
CA GLU A 235 12.85 -28.73 -43.06
C GLU A 235 12.66 -28.29 -44.53
N MET A 236 12.71 -26.97 -44.81
CA MET A 236 12.55 -26.46 -46.18
C MET A 236 13.88 -26.07 -46.81
N THR A 237 13.99 -26.39 -48.07
CA THR A 237 15.11 -25.89 -48.91
C THR A 237 14.66 -24.63 -49.66
N CYS A 238 15.60 -23.78 -50.03
CA CYS A 238 15.30 -22.50 -50.69
C CYS A 238 14.45 -22.64 -51.96
N ASP A 239 14.63 -23.76 -52.69
CA ASP A 239 13.93 -24.06 -53.92
C ASP A 239 12.50 -24.53 -53.72
N THR A 240 12.06 -24.73 -52.49
CA THR A 240 10.65 -24.97 -52.18
C THR A 240 9.78 -23.75 -52.43
N CYS A 241 10.32 -22.55 -52.17
CA CYS A 241 9.64 -21.28 -52.32
C CYS A 241 10.23 -20.41 -53.41
N HIS A 242 11.54 -20.53 -53.70
CA HIS A 242 12.24 -19.70 -54.63
C HIS A 242 12.66 -20.49 -55.88
N ASP A 243 12.41 -19.91 -57.06
CA ASP A 243 12.98 -20.41 -58.32
C ASP A 243 14.39 -19.77 -58.52
N PRO A 244 15.47 -20.60 -58.49
CA PRO A 244 16.83 -20.08 -58.64
C PRO A 244 17.07 -19.35 -59.96
N SER A 245 16.25 -19.57 -60.96
CA SER A 245 16.31 -18.94 -62.27
C SER A 245 15.48 -17.67 -62.42
N ALA A 246 14.63 -17.35 -61.44
CA ALA A 246 13.78 -16.16 -61.46
C ALA A 246 14.30 -15.14 -60.47
N PRO A 247 14.28 -13.81 -60.78
CA PRO A 247 14.49 -12.81 -59.78
C PRO A 247 13.42 -12.94 -58.70
N ALA A 248 13.74 -12.60 -57.43
CA ALA A 248 12.83 -12.70 -56.31
C ALA A 248 11.49 -12.05 -56.68
N ALA A 249 10.53 -12.85 -57.08
CA ALA A 249 9.18 -12.42 -57.35
C ALA A 249 8.48 -12.18 -56.01
N ALA A 250 7.58 -11.21 -55.94
CA ALA A 250 6.71 -11.06 -54.82
C ALA A 250 5.91 -12.37 -54.64
N LEU A 251 6.21 -13.11 -53.60
CA LEU A 251 5.53 -14.36 -53.27
C LEU A 251 4.12 -14.03 -52.77
N GLY A 252 3.11 -14.58 -53.44
CA GLY A 252 1.72 -14.38 -53.06
C GLY A 252 1.31 -15.27 -51.89
N PRO A 253 0.17 -15.02 -51.27
CA PRO A 253 -0.36 -15.81 -50.15
C PRO A 253 -0.63 -17.28 -50.53
N GLU A 254 -0.86 -17.54 -51.81
CA GLU A 254 -1.11 -18.90 -52.35
C GLU A 254 0.00 -19.87 -52.01
N LEU A 255 1.26 -19.37 -52.02
CA LEU A 255 2.42 -20.20 -51.68
C LEU A 255 2.39 -20.69 -50.23
N CYS A 256 1.96 -19.85 -49.32
CA CYS A 256 1.81 -20.21 -47.92
C CYS A 256 0.64 -21.21 -47.71
N LEU A 257 -0.46 -20.95 -48.40
CA LEU A 257 -1.69 -21.73 -48.29
C LEU A 257 -1.62 -23.12 -48.94
N ASP A 258 -0.61 -23.40 -49.78
CA ASP A 258 -0.35 -24.73 -50.29
C ASP A 258 0.04 -25.74 -49.18
N CYS A 259 0.56 -25.24 -48.06
CA CYS A 259 0.98 -26.03 -46.91
C CYS A 259 0.26 -25.67 -45.61
N HIS A 260 -0.17 -24.41 -45.45
CA HIS A 260 -0.82 -23.93 -44.23
C HIS A 260 -2.34 -23.85 -44.40
N GLU A 261 -3.06 -24.67 -43.66
CA GLU A 261 -4.52 -24.58 -43.57
C GLU A 261 -4.88 -23.52 -42.55
N LEU A 262 -5.28 -22.32 -43.00
CA LEU A 262 -5.78 -21.26 -42.13
C LEU A 262 -7.31 -21.30 -42.09
N PRO A 263 -7.95 -21.22 -40.94
CA PRO A 263 -9.39 -21.14 -40.81
C PRO A 263 -9.91 -19.74 -41.23
N LEU A 264 -9.83 -19.45 -42.52
CA LEU A 264 -10.23 -18.14 -43.08
C LEU A 264 -11.77 -17.96 -43.17
N GLU A 265 -12.56 -18.95 -42.86
CA GLU A 265 -14.02 -18.87 -42.81
C GLU A 265 -14.57 -19.48 -41.50
N PRO A 266 -14.37 -18.81 -40.34
CA PRO A 266 -14.98 -19.30 -39.12
C PRO A 266 -16.50 -19.13 -39.20
N ALA A 267 -17.25 -20.20 -38.96
CA ALA A 267 -18.72 -20.16 -38.98
C ALA A 267 -19.24 -19.23 -37.89
N GLY A 268 -19.60 -18.00 -38.27
CA GLY A 268 -20.15 -16.98 -37.35
C GLY A 268 -19.11 -16.17 -36.52
N GLY A 269 -17.83 -16.34 -36.80
CA GLY A 269 -16.74 -15.68 -36.03
C GLY A 269 -16.17 -14.43 -36.67
N SER A 270 -14.99 -14.04 -36.20
CA SER A 270 -14.19 -12.91 -36.68
C SER A 270 -12.99 -13.39 -37.49
N LEU A 271 -12.66 -12.66 -38.52
CA LEU A 271 -11.46 -12.84 -39.33
C LEU A 271 -10.61 -11.59 -39.23
N HIS A 272 -9.31 -11.76 -38.96
CA HIS A 272 -8.38 -10.63 -38.89
C HIS A 272 -8.15 -10.07 -40.29
N TYR A 273 -8.28 -8.76 -40.43
CA TYR A 273 -8.23 -8.11 -41.74
C TYR A 273 -6.94 -8.40 -42.54
N PRO A 274 -5.71 -8.31 -41.99
CA PRO A 274 -4.49 -8.65 -42.70
C PRO A 274 -4.47 -10.12 -43.19
N ALA A 275 -4.95 -11.05 -42.38
CA ALA A 275 -5.04 -12.46 -42.75
C ALA A 275 -6.06 -12.71 -43.88
N ALA A 276 -7.17 -11.97 -43.87
CA ALA A 276 -8.19 -12.01 -44.94
C ALA A 276 -7.65 -11.53 -46.28
N GLU A 277 -6.80 -10.51 -46.27
CA GLU A 277 -6.19 -9.93 -47.48
C GLU A 277 -4.92 -10.73 -47.93
N GLY A 278 -4.53 -11.75 -47.16
CA GLY A 278 -3.34 -12.57 -47.48
C GLY A 278 -2.01 -11.82 -47.20
N ALA A 279 -2.02 -10.83 -46.34
CA ALA A 279 -0.85 -10.02 -45.98
C ALA A 279 0.00 -10.75 -44.92
N CYS A 280 0.40 -11.97 -45.18
CA CYS A 280 1.11 -12.84 -44.23
C CYS A 280 2.44 -12.23 -43.75
N LEU A 281 3.12 -11.57 -44.67
CA LEU A 281 4.47 -11.01 -44.43
C LEU A 281 4.44 -9.68 -43.64
N ASP A 282 3.27 -9.11 -43.38
CA ASP A 282 3.15 -7.98 -42.47
C ASP A 282 3.41 -8.37 -41.01
N CYS A 283 3.24 -9.68 -40.72
CA CYS A 283 3.41 -10.22 -39.36
C CYS A 283 4.50 -11.30 -39.29
N HIS A 284 4.76 -12.03 -40.36
CA HIS A 284 5.66 -13.17 -40.37
C HIS A 284 6.88 -12.97 -41.26
N ASP A 285 8.06 -13.39 -40.78
CA ASP A 285 9.23 -13.62 -41.63
C ASP A 285 9.32 -15.12 -41.94
N PRO A 286 9.15 -15.51 -43.23
CA PRO A 286 9.15 -16.93 -43.59
C PRO A 286 10.52 -17.60 -43.46
N HIS A 287 11.60 -16.86 -43.25
CA HIS A 287 12.95 -17.41 -43.15
C HIS A 287 13.35 -17.74 -41.71
N ALA A 288 13.49 -16.73 -40.87
CA ALA A 288 13.92 -16.92 -39.50
C ALA A 288 13.66 -15.69 -38.63
N THR A 289 13.22 -15.88 -37.42
CA THR A 289 13.09 -14.81 -36.42
C THR A 289 13.48 -15.29 -35.01
N ASP A 290 13.54 -14.40 -34.05
CA ASP A 290 13.67 -14.75 -32.65
C ASP A 290 12.32 -14.92 -31.95
N HIS A 291 11.21 -14.65 -32.66
CA HIS A 291 9.86 -14.68 -32.14
C HIS A 291 9.06 -15.83 -32.77
N GLN A 292 8.49 -16.69 -31.97
CA GLN A 292 7.61 -17.77 -32.45
C GLN A 292 6.17 -17.28 -32.58
N PRO A 293 5.39 -17.80 -33.54
CA PRO A 293 5.78 -18.61 -34.69
C PRO A 293 6.23 -17.76 -35.90
N LEU A 294 7.51 -17.49 -36.03
CA LEU A 294 8.10 -16.67 -37.12
C LEU A 294 7.54 -15.23 -37.18
N LEU A 295 7.24 -14.61 -36.05
CA LEU A 295 6.79 -13.23 -36.00
C LEU A 295 7.95 -12.27 -36.22
N LEU A 296 7.69 -11.13 -36.88
CA LEU A 296 8.67 -10.07 -37.15
C LEU A 296 9.20 -9.40 -35.87
N ALA A 297 8.36 -9.32 -34.84
CA ALA A 297 8.68 -8.74 -33.52
C ALA A 297 7.93 -9.51 -32.41
N ALA A 298 8.16 -9.17 -31.16
CA ALA A 298 7.36 -9.64 -30.05
C ALA A 298 5.88 -9.19 -30.24
N GLU A 299 4.92 -10.02 -29.79
CA GLU A 299 3.49 -9.74 -30.04
C GLU A 299 3.09 -8.33 -29.66
N ARG A 300 3.51 -7.84 -28.47
CA ARG A 300 3.21 -6.48 -28.04
C ARG A 300 3.64 -5.45 -29.09
N GLU A 301 4.89 -5.52 -29.53
CA GLU A 301 5.44 -4.56 -30.48
C GLU A 301 4.74 -4.67 -31.84
N LEU A 302 4.60 -5.89 -32.32
CA LEU A 302 4.00 -6.18 -33.62
C LEU A 302 2.53 -5.73 -33.70
N CYS A 303 1.73 -6.12 -32.71
CA CYS A 303 0.30 -5.82 -32.74
C CYS A 303 0.01 -4.31 -32.54
N THR A 304 0.79 -3.67 -31.67
CA THR A 304 0.57 -2.25 -31.37
C THR A 304 1.05 -1.30 -32.48
N GLU A 305 1.73 -1.78 -33.52
CA GLU A 305 1.98 -0.96 -34.73
C GLU A 305 0.69 -0.53 -35.44
N CYS A 306 -0.38 -1.30 -35.29
CA CYS A 306 -1.69 -1.01 -35.90
C CYS A 306 -2.79 -0.76 -34.86
N HIS A 307 -2.65 -1.27 -33.63
CA HIS A 307 -3.63 -1.13 -32.55
C HIS A 307 -3.23 -0.02 -31.57
N ASP A 308 -3.29 1.24 -32.02
CA ASP A 308 -2.88 2.43 -31.24
C ASP A 308 -3.66 2.60 -29.92
N ASP A 309 -4.92 2.22 -29.89
CA ASP A 309 -5.77 2.27 -28.70
C ASP A 309 -5.32 1.27 -27.62
N VAL A 310 -4.92 0.08 -28.04
CA VAL A 310 -4.35 -0.94 -27.15
C VAL A 310 -2.96 -0.49 -26.70
N ALA A 311 -2.13 0.03 -27.61
CA ALA A 311 -0.82 0.59 -27.24
C ALA A 311 -0.95 1.64 -26.13
N ALA A 312 -1.90 2.57 -26.26
CA ALA A 312 -2.18 3.57 -25.25
C ALA A 312 -2.69 2.97 -23.92
N ALA A 313 -3.46 1.89 -23.98
CA ALA A 313 -3.92 1.19 -22.77
C ALA A 313 -2.78 0.48 -22.04
N LEU A 314 -1.81 -0.07 -22.76
CA LEU A 314 -0.64 -0.72 -22.18
C LEU A 314 0.35 0.24 -21.50
N ASP A 315 0.20 1.54 -21.70
CA ASP A 315 1.01 2.57 -21.03
C ASP A 315 0.30 3.17 -19.79
N LEU A 316 -0.88 2.68 -19.44
CA LEU A 316 -1.64 3.16 -18.28
C LEU A 316 -1.08 2.60 -16.96
N PRO A 317 -1.37 3.25 -15.82
CA PRO A 317 -0.83 2.86 -14.51
C PRO A 317 -1.19 1.45 -14.04
N SER A 318 -2.31 0.89 -14.48
CA SER A 318 -2.76 -0.46 -14.17
C SER A 318 -2.92 -1.23 -15.46
N VAL A 319 -1.98 -2.12 -15.73
CA VAL A 319 -1.94 -2.96 -16.93
C VAL A 319 -2.13 -4.41 -16.54
N HIS A 320 -2.90 -5.16 -17.33
CA HIS A 320 -3.06 -6.59 -17.12
C HIS A 320 -1.71 -7.30 -17.39
N PRO A 321 -1.20 -8.11 -16.47
CA PRO A 321 0.16 -8.70 -16.59
C PRO A 321 0.44 -9.40 -17.92
N VAL A 322 -0.57 -10.07 -18.50
CA VAL A 322 -0.45 -10.80 -19.77
C VAL A 322 -0.92 -10.02 -20.99
N ALA A 323 -1.27 -8.74 -20.84
CA ALA A 323 -1.80 -7.93 -21.96
C ALA A 323 -0.80 -7.72 -23.12
N GLY A 324 0.49 -7.99 -22.87
CA GLY A 324 1.54 -7.99 -23.91
C GLY A 324 1.66 -9.32 -24.67
N GLU A 325 1.03 -10.37 -24.18
CA GLU A 325 0.95 -11.70 -24.80
C GLU A 325 -0.41 -11.83 -25.50
N CYS A 326 -0.58 -11.13 -26.61
CA CYS A 326 -1.88 -10.92 -27.25
C CYS A 326 -2.58 -12.26 -27.61
N SER A 327 -1.79 -13.26 -28.02
CA SER A 327 -2.28 -14.60 -28.39
C SER A 327 -2.81 -15.42 -27.21
N SER A 328 -2.57 -14.99 -25.97
CA SER A 328 -3.17 -15.61 -24.77
C SER A 328 -4.69 -15.44 -24.71
N CYS A 329 -5.22 -14.41 -25.37
CA CYS A 329 -6.65 -14.10 -25.41
C CYS A 329 -7.22 -14.03 -26.84
N HIS A 330 -6.40 -13.66 -27.80
CA HIS A 330 -6.82 -13.43 -29.20
C HIS A 330 -6.19 -14.45 -30.16
N ALA A 331 -6.96 -14.91 -31.11
CA ALA A 331 -6.44 -15.67 -32.24
C ALA A 331 -5.95 -14.70 -33.33
N GLY A 332 -4.67 -14.79 -33.72
CA GLY A 332 -4.06 -13.84 -34.66
C GLY A 332 -4.65 -13.84 -36.06
N HIS A 333 -5.32 -14.90 -36.50
CA HIS A 333 -5.86 -15.02 -37.87
C HIS A 333 -7.39 -14.99 -37.90
N ALA A 334 -8.04 -15.92 -37.18
CA ALA A 334 -9.49 -16.06 -37.16
C ALA A 334 -9.95 -16.74 -35.86
N ALA A 335 -11.14 -16.42 -35.39
CA ALA A 335 -11.76 -17.02 -34.21
C ALA A 335 -13.26 -17.17 -34.41
N SER A 336 -13.87 -18.11 -33.67
CA SER A 336 -15.33 -18.29 -33.65
C SER A 336 -16.07 -17.20 -32.84
N HIS A 337 -15.33 -16.38 -32.08
CA HIS A 337 -15.90 -15.31 -31.26
C HIS A 337 -15.56 -13.91 -31.79
N PRO A 338 -16.36 -12.89 -31.47
CA PRO A 338 -16.07 -11.50 -31.81
C PRO A 338 -14.70 -11.05 -31.29
N LEU A 339 -14.10 -10.04 -31.94
CA LEU A 339 -12.78 -9.48 -31.58
C LEU A 339 -11.65 -10.52 -31.58
N LEU A 340 -11.79 -11.60 -32.30
CA LEU A 340 -10.81 -12.68 -32.37
C LEU A 340 -10.54 -13.36 -31.03
N LEU A 341 -11.48 -13.35 -30.09
CA LEU A 341 -11.28 -13.98 -28.79
C LEU A 341 -11.25 -15.50 -28.88
N ALA A 342 -10.40 -16.13 -28.07
CA ALA A 342 -10.25 -17.58 -27.97
C ALA A 342 -11.48 -18.25 -27.32
N ALA A 343 -12.13 -17.55 -26.39
CA ALA A 343 -13.39 -17.92 -25.77
C ALA A 343 -14.28 -16.67 -25.56
N GLU A 344 -15.54 -16.84 -25.19
CA GLU A 344 -16.48 -15.75 -25.06
C GLU A 344 -16.61 -15.26 -23.63
N GLY A 345 -16.53 -13.93 -23.44
CA GLY A 345 -16.86 -13.23 -22.19
C GLY A 345 -16.12 -13.79 -20.97
N ARG A 346 -16.90 -14.17 -19.96
CA ARG A 346 -16.39 -14.70 -18.67
C ARG A 346 -15.57 -15.97 -18.82
N GLU A 347 -15.91 -16.87 -19.75
CA GLU A 347 -15.20 -18.15 -19.94
C GLU A 347 -13.71 -17.92 -20.20
N LEU A 348 -13.36 -16.90 -20.97
CA LEU A 348 -11.98 -16.52 -21.23
C LEU A 348 -11.24 -16.11 -19.95
N CYS A 349 -11.89 -15.34 -19.08
CA CYS A 349 -11.27 -14.85 -17.85
C CYS A 349 -11.04 -15.95 -16.82
N VAL A 350 -12.01 -16.87 -16.66
CA VAL A 350 -11.94 -17.93 -15.63
C VAL A 350 -10.99 -19.09 -15.99
N GLU A 351 -10.41 -19.09 -17.17
CA GLU A 351 -9.30 -20.01 -17.49
C GLU A 351 -8.07 -19.76 -16.58
N CYS A 352 -7.90 -18.51 -16.12
CA CYS A 352 -6.78 -18.12 -15.27
C CYS A 352 -7.23 -17.55 -13.92
N HIS A 353 -8.42 -16.95 -13.85
CA HIS A 353 -8.95 -16.35 -12.63
C HIS A 353 -9.95 -17.27 -11.93
N GLU A 354 -9.94 -17.22 -10.58
CA GLU A 354 -10.93 -17.95 -9.80
C GLU A 354 -12.35 -17.49 -10.16
N ASP A 355 -13.20 -18.45 -10.48
CA ASP A 355 -14.59 -18.20 -10.81
C ASP A 355 -15.40 -17.88 -9.55
N PRO A 356 -15.96 -16.66 -9.42
CA PRO A 356 -16.78 -16.29 -8.27
C PRO A 356 -17.97 -17.23 -8.02
N GLU A 357 -18.57 -17.82 -9.06
CA GLU A 357 -19.71 -18.73 -8.91
C GLU A 357 -19.33 -20.08 -8.32
N THR A 358 -18.11 -20.54 -8.55
CA THR A 358 -17.61 -21.83 -8.06
C THR A 358 -16.72 -21.71 -6.84
N SER A 359 -16.47 -20.49 -6.35
CA SER A 359 -15.61 -20.17 -5.18
C SER A 359 -16.07 -20.82 -3.87
N GLY A 360 -17.34 -21.27 -3.79
CA GLY A 360 -17.94 -21.78 -2.56
C GLY A 360 -18.35 -20.71 -1.56
N ALA A 361 -18.27 -19.44 -1.95
CA ALA A 361 -18.71 -18.31 -1.12
C ALA A 361 -20.23 -18.34 -0.86
N ALA A 362 -20.65 -17.83 0.29
CA ALA A 362 -22.07 -17.81 0.67
C ALA A 362 -22.92 -16.89 -0.23
N VAL A 363 -22.30 -15.82 -0.71
CA VAL A 363 -22.93 -14.81 -1.59
C VAL A 363 -22.01 -14.52 -2.76
N VAL A 364 -22.54 -14.57 -3.97
CA VAL A 364 -21.90 -14.07 -5.18
C VAL A 364 -22.55 -12.74 -5.56
N HIS A 365 -21.76 -11.72 -5.81
CA HIS A 365 -22.27 -10.43 -6.30
C HIS A 365 -22.84 -10.64 -7.70
N PRO A 366 -24.11 -10.30 -7.97
CA PRO A 366 -24.73 -10.61 -9.26
C PRO A 366 -23.95 -10.13 -10.50
N PRO A 367 -23.37 -8.89 -10.54
CA PRO A 367 -22.52 -8.50 -11.66
C PRO A 367 -21.27 -9.38 -11.85
N ALA A 368 -20.69 -9.92 -10.78
CA ALA A 368 -19.51 -10.79 -10.84
C ALA A 368 -19.81 -12.18 -11.45
N ALA A 369 -21.08 -12.56 -11.51
CA ALA A 369 -21.54 -13.73 -12.26
C ALA A 369 -21.82 -13.43 -13.75
N GLY A 370 -21.77 -12.15 -14.14
CA GLY A 370 -22.01 -11.66 -15.51
C GLY A 370 -20.75 -11.37 -16.29
N ASP A 371 -20.73 -10.23 -16.97
CA ASP A 371 -19.61 -9.77 -17.79
C ASP A 371 -18.56 -9.06 -16.94
N CYS A 372 -17.35 -9.59 -16.91
CA CYS A 372 -16.22 -9.00 -16.18
C CYS A 372 -15.88 -7.59 -16.70
N LEU A 373 -16.15 -7.33 -17.97
CA LEU A 373 -15.86 -6.07 -18.64
C LEU A 373 -16.79 -4.93 -18.24
N ASP A 374 -17.89 -5.21 -17.55
CA ASP A 374 -18.74 -4.18 -16.96
C ASP A 374 -17.97 -3.35 -15.91
N CYS A 375 -16.94 -3.95 -15.29
CA CYS A 375 -16.16 -3.36 -14.22
C CYS A 375 -14.67 -3.23 -14.56
N HIS A 376 -14.14 -4.12 -15.41
CA HIS A 376 -12.71 -4.22 -15.69
C HIS A 376 -12.34 -3.94 -17.14
N GLY A 377 -11.21 -3.26 -17.35
CA GLY A 377 -10.58 -3.09 -18.66
C GLY A 377 -9.55 -4.20 -18.89
N PRO A 378 -9.64 -4.98 -19.99
CA PRO A 378 -8.84 -6.19 -20.16
C PRO A 378 -7.35 -5.91 -20.46
N HIS A 379 -7.01 -4.76 -21.02
CA HIS A 379 -5.64 -4.42 -21.39
C HIS A 379 -4.96 -3.54 -20.35
N GLY A 380 -5.55 -2.39 -20.07
CA GLY A 380 -5.05 -1.44 -19.09
C GLY A 380 -6.05 -0.34 -18.77
N THR A 381 -5.93 0.22 -17.58
CA THR A 381 -6.79 1.32 -17.10
C THR A 381 -5.99 2.30 -16.25
N PRO A 382 -6.46 3.52 -16.03
CA PRO A 382 -5.81 4.47 -15.14
C PRO A 382 -5.97 4.11 -13.66
N ILE A 383 -6.85 3.15 -13.32
CA ILE A 383 -7.25 2.83 -11.96
C ILE A 383 -6.76 1.44 -11.56
N ARG A 384 -6.19 1.34 -10.36
CA ARG A 384 -5.69 0.06 -9.82
C ARG A 384 -6.78 -1.02 -9.84
N GLY A 385 -6.35 -2.26 -10.13
CA GLY A 385 -7.25 -3.41 -10.24
C GLY A 385 -7.98 -3.46 -11.57
N LEU A 386 -7.48 -2.74 -12.59
CA LEU A 386 -8.04 -2.69 -13.93
C LEU A 386 -9.50 -2.17 -13.95
N LEU A 387 -9.90 -1.33 -13.01
CA LEU A 387 -11.24 -0.77 -12.97
C LEU A 387 -11.43 0.29 -14.07
N VAL A 388 -12.57 0.24 -14.76
CA VAL A 388 -12.91 1.20 -15.84
C VAL A 388 -13.30 2.58 -15.31
N ALA A 389 -13.73 2.66 -14.04
CA ALA A 389 -14.05 3.90 -13.35
C ALA A 389 -13.67 3.81 -11.87
N SER A 390 -13.75 4.92 -11.12
CA SER A 390 -13.56 4.92 -9.67
C SER A 390 -14.58 3.99 -8.99
N GLN A 391 -14.21 3.40 -7.85
CA GLN A 391 -15.17 2.56 -7.11
C GLN A 391 -16.44 3.35 -6.74
N GLU A 392 -16.31 4.65 -6.40
CA GLU A 392 -17.46 5.51 -6.11
C GLU A 392 -18.41 5.59 -7.31
N ASP A 393 -17.87 5.80 -8.51
CA ASP A 393 -18.68 5.90 -9.72
C ASP A 393 -19.25 4.54 -10.11
N LEU A 394 -18.39 3.53 -10.19
CA LEU A 394 -18.74 2.19 -10.64
C LEU A 394 -19.80 1.53 -9.74
N CYS A 395 -19.57 1.50 -8.44
CA CYS A 395 -20.53 0.94 -7.49
C CYS A 395 -21.79 1.80 -7.40
N GLY A 396 -21.62 3.13 -7.46
CA GLY A 396 -22.70 4.10 -7.34
C GLY A 396 -23.69 4.11 -8.50
N GLU A 397 -23.38 3.52 -9.67
CA GLU A 397 -24.33 3.34 -10.76
C GLU A 397 -25.51 2.44 -10.35
N CYS A 398 -25.22 1.39 -9.59
CA CYS A 398 -26.23 0.45 -9.09
C CYS A 398 -26.60 0.70 -7.63
N HIS A 399 -25.75 1.37 -6.84
CA HIS A 399 -25.95 1.70 -5.42
C HIS A 399 -26.03 3.22 -5.18
N PRO A 400 -27.04 3.94 -5.74
CA PRO A 400 -27.05 5.42 -5.76
C PRO A 400 -27.26 6.08 -4.40
N GLY A 401 -27.66 5.34 -3.37
CA GLY A 401 -27.92 5.87 -2.02
C GLY A 401 -26.77 5.71 -1.02
N VAL A 402 -25.57 5.35 -1.47
CA VAL A 402 -24.42 5.06 -0.60
C VAL A 402 -23.38 6.17 -0.69
N GLY A 403 -22.71 6.42 0.41
CA GLY A 403 -21.57 7.33 0.49
C GLY A 403 -21.92 8.79 0.24
N ASN A 404 -21.07 9.48 -0.53
CA ASN A 404 -21.26 10.89 -0.90
C ASN A 404 -22.58 11.12 -1.66
N ARG A 405 -23.09 10.10 -2.34
CA ARG A 405 -24.38 10.14 -3.07
C ARG A 405 -25.59 10.01 -2.14
N SER A 406 -25.42 9.68 -0.87
CA SER A 406 -26.49 9.63 0.13
C SER A 406 -27.10 11.00 0.44
N GLY A 407 -26.33 12.08 0.24
CA GLY A 407 -26.69 13.44 0.63
C GLY A 407 -26.66 13.70 2.14
N LEU A 408 -26.17 12.74 2.92
CA LEU A 408 -26.06 12.84 4.37
C LEU A 408 -24.81 13.64 4.79
N PRO A 409 -24.89 14.44 5.86
CA PRO A 409 -23.81 15.36 6.24
C PRO A 409 -22.56 14.67 6.82
N VAL A 410 -22.71 13.49 7.42
CA VAL A 410 -21.60 12.73 8.02
C VAL A 410 -21.40 11.46 7.22
N VAL A 411 -20.31 11.40 6.48
CA VAL A 411 -19.94 10.23 5.67
C VAL A 411 -18.70 9.59 6.27
N HIS A 412 -18.68 8.26 6.39
CA HIS A 412 -17.54 7.50 6.87
C HIS A 412 -16.32 7.73 5.97
N ALA A 413 -15.15 7.93 6.54
CA ALA A 413 -13.96 8.35 5.79
C ALA A 413 -13.60 7.44 4.59
N PRO A 414 -13.55 6.10 4.70
CA PRO A 414 -13.30 5.23 3.55
C PRO A 414 -14.38 5.36 2.46
N VAL A 415 -15.64 5.53 2.89
CA VAL A 415 -16.76 5.71 1.97
C VAL A 415 -16.69 7.06 1.25
N ALA A 416 -16.30 8.13 1.98
CA ALA A 416 -16.06 9.45 1.39
C ALA A 416 -14.88 9.46 0.41
N ALA A 417 -13.90 8.58 0.62
CA ALA A 417 -12.78 8.37 -0.29
C ALA A 417 -13.11 7.46 -1.49
N GLY A 418 -14.32 6.86 -1.51
CA GLY A 418 -14.72 5.92 -2.55
C GLY A 418 -14.04 4.55 -2.44
N GLU A 419 -13.52 4.20 -1.26
CA GLU A 419 -12.79 2.95 -0.99
C GLU A 419 -13.74 1.83 -0.57
N CYS A 420 -14.70 1.47 -1.43
CA CYS A 420 -15.72 0.46 -1.13
C CYS A 420 -15.11 -0.91 -0.79
N SER A 421 -14.05 -1.28 -1.51
CA SER A 421 -13.33 -2.54 -1.29
C SER A 421 -12.48 -2.55 0.00
N ALA A 422 -12.42 -1.48 0.77
CA ALA A 422 -11.83 -1.51 2.12
C ALA A 422 -12.64 -2.38 3.09
N CYS A 423 -13.94 -2.54 2.83
CA CYS A 423 -14.85 -3.34 3.66
C CYS A 423 -15.53 -4.47 2.88
N HIS A 424 -15.74 -4.32 1.57
CA HIS A 424 -16.50 -5.24 0.74
C HIS A 424 -15.64 -6.06 -0.21
N LEU A 425 -16.02 -7.32 -0.43
CA LEU A 425 -15.52 -8.22 -1.48
C LEU A 425 -16.45 -8.10 -2.70
N PRO A 426 -16.07 -7.38 -3.77
CA PRO A 426 -16.98 -7.07 -4.87
C PRO A 426 -17.35 -8.27 -5.74
N HIS A 427 -16.66 -9.39 -5.65
CA HIS A 427 -16.94 -10.58 -6.45
C HIS A 427 -17.80 -11.60 -5.70
N SER A 428 -17.32 -12.09 -4.56
CA SER A 428 -18.01 -13.10 -3.75
C SER A 428 -17.49 -13.07 -2.32
N GLY A 429 -18.31 -13.48 -1.35
CA GLY A 429 -17.92 -13.43 0.05
C GLY A 429 -18.97 -13.95 1.01
N GLY A 430 -18.90 -13.50 2.26
CA GLY A 430 -19.87 -13.72 3.30
C GLY A 430 -21.14 -12.86 3.15
N ALA A 431 -21.92 -12.75 4.20
CA ALA A 431 -23.10 -11.89 4.22
C ALA A 431 -22.73 -10.44 3.89
N LEU A 432 -23.53 -9.76 3.08
CA LEU A 432 -23.28 -8.41 2.59
C LEU A 432 -21.94 -8.22 1.85
N LEU A 433 -21.31 -9.31 1.44
CA LEU A 433 -19.99 -9.28 0.78
C LEU A 433 -18.91 -8.57 1.62
N LEU A 434 -18.96 -8.69 2.93
CA LEU A 434 -17.94 -8.12 3.80
C LEU A 434 -16.68 -8.98 3.83
N GLN A 435 -15.52 -8.34 3.97
CA GLN A 435 -14.22 -9.02 4.11
C GLN A 435 -14.10 -9.80 5.43
N ALA A 436 -14.71 -9.26 6.50
CA ALA A 436 -14.82 -9.85 7.82
C ALA A 436 -16.11 -9.35 8.50
N GLU A 437 -16.44 -9.84 9.66
CA GLU A 437 -17.65 -9.44 10.40
C GLU A 437 -17.29 -8.69 11.67
N GLY A 438 -18.16 -7.77 12.06
CA GLY A 438 -18.16 -7.12 13.36
C GLY A 438 -16.83 -6.46 13.75
N ALA A 439 -16.32 -6.83 14.93
CA ALA A 439 -15.09 -6.26 15.48
C ALA A 439 -13.83 -6.58 14.66
N GLU A 440 -13.80 -7.71 13.93
CA GLU A 440 -12.69 -8.07 13.07
C GLU A 440 -12.55 -7.06 11.92
N LEU A 441 -13.65 -6.74 11.25
CA LEU A 441 -13.66 -5.76 10.15
C LEU A 441 -13.37 -4.35 10.66
N CYS A 442 -14.13 -3.89 11.65
CA CYS A 442 -14.02 -2.51 12.13
C CYS A 442 -12.69 -2.27 12.85
N GLY A 443 -12.18 -3.28 13.54
CA GLY A 443 -10.96 -3.23 14.35
C GLY A 443 -9.70 -3.02 13.56
N GLU A 444 -9.66 -3.33 12.27
CA GLU A 444 -8.48 -3.07 11.42
C GLU A 444 -8.09 -1.57 11.43
N CYS A 445 -9.08 -0.68 11.51
CA CYS A 445 -8.85 0.76 11.58
C CYS A 445 -9.16 1.35 12.97
N HIS A 446 -10.08 0.74 13.72
CA HIS A 446 -10.55 1.21 15.04
C HIS A 446 -9.97 0.39 16.21
N GLU A 447 -8.74 -0.14 16.06
CA GLU A 447 -8.05 -0.92 17.09
C GLU A 447 -7.98 -0.19 18.44
N SER A 448 -7.69 1.12 18.41
CA SER A 448 -7.62 1.93 19.64
C SER A 448 -8.93 1.96 20.42
N THR A 449 -10.07 1.91 19.76
CA THR A 449 -11.38 1.86 20.39
C THR A 449 -11.61 0.51 21.05
N LEU A 450 -11.22 -0.57 20.38
CA LEU A 450 -11.32 -1.93 20.91
C LEU A 450 -10.40 -2.16 22.12
N LEU A 451 -9.22 -1.54 22.13
CA LEU A 451 -8.24 -1.66 23.21
C LEU A 451 -8.49 -0.69 24.37
N ALA A 452 -9.33 0.35 24.18
CA ALA A 452 -9.61 1.34 25.21
C ALA A 452 -10.33 0.78 26.43
N VAL A 453 -11.05 -0.34 26.26
CA VAL A 453 -11.85 -0.99 27.32
C VAL A 453 -11.39 -2.43 27.47
N ALA A 454 -11.13 -2.85 28.73
CA ALA A 454 -10.82 -4.24 29.04
C ALA A 454 -11.98 -5.15 28.62
N GLU A 455 -11.67 -6.35 28.16
CA GLU A 455 -12.67 -7.28 27.62
C GLU A 455 -13.80 -7.58 28.61
N SER A 456 -13.47 -7.69 29.90
CA SER A 456 -14.44 -7.91 31.00
C SER A 456 -15.38 -6.73 31.26
N ASP A 457 -15.03 -5.54 30.79
CA ASP A 457 -15.70 -4.27 31.08
C ASP A 457 -16.42 -3.70 29.86
N ARG A 458 -16.55 -4.49 28.80
CA ARG A 458 -17.22 -4.09 27.57
C ARG A 458 -18.75 -4.22 27.68
N HIS A 459 -19.44 -3.25 27.08
CA HIS A 459 -20.88 -3.34 26.85
C HIS A 459 -21.19 -4.49 25.88
N LEU A 460 -22.27 -5.25 26.13
CA LEU A 460 -22.52 -6.49 25.40
C LEU A 460 -22.52 -6.36 23.88
N PRO A 461 -23.25 -5.43 23.23
CA PRO A 461 -23.18 -5.27 21.77
C PRO A 461 -21.75 -4.95 21.25
N PHE A 462 -21.00 -4.17 22.01
CA PHE A 462 -19.61 -3.86 21.67
C PHE A 462 -18.68 -5.08 21.88
N ALA A 463 -18.93 -5.89 22.91
CA ALA A 463 -18.18 -7.12 23.15
C ALA A 463 -18.44 -8.18 22.06
N ASP A 464 -19.67 -8.24 21.56
CA ASP A 464 -20.07 -9.14 20.46
C ASP A 464 -19.65 -8.62 19.07
N GLY A 465 -19.14 -7.40 18.98
CA GLY A 465 -18.72 -6.78 17.73
C GLY A 465 -19.87 -6.19 16.91
N ASP A 466 -21.04 -6.05 17.47
CA ASP A 466 -22.25 -5.54 16.80
C ASP A 466 -22.25 -4.02 16.63
N CYS A 467 -21.18 -3.49 16.01
CA CYS A 467 -20.99 -2.04 15.85
C CYS A 467 -22.13 -1.38 15.08
N ALA A 468 -22.67 -2.08 14.08
CA ALA A 468 -23.74 -1.58 13.22
C ALA A 468 -25.10 -1.46 13.90
N THR A 469 -25.27 -2.02 15.10
CA THR A 469 -26.47 -1.82 15.92
C THR A 469 -26.62 -0.35 16.34
N CYS A 470 -25.51 0.33 16.58
CA CYS A 470 -25.50 1.72 17.02
C CYS A 470 -25.01 2.70 15.93
N HIS A 471 -24.15 2.24 15.02
CA HIS A 471 -23.52 3.07 14.02
C HIS A 471 -23.98 2.75 12.59
N ALA A 472 -24.17 3.78 11.77
CA ALA A 472 -24.40 3.65 10.35
C ALA A 472 -23.04 3.58 9.64
N ALA A 473 -22.69 2.42 9.08
CA ALA A 473 -21.35 2.17 8.54
C ALA A 473 -20.97 3.06 7.35
N HIS A 474 -21.91 3.58 6.58
CA HIS A 474 -21.65 4.38 5.38
C HIS A 474 -21.78 5.88 5.62
N ALA A 475 -22.94 6.33 6.07
CA ALA A 475 -23.23 7.74 6.30
C ALA A 475 -24.41 7.93 7.27
N SER A 476 -24.49 9.08 7.91
CA SER A 476 -25.53 9.43 8.89
C SER A 476 -25.87 10.92 8.86
N GLU A 477 -27.05 11.25 9.35
CA GLU A 477 -27.44 12.62 9.72
C GLU A 477 -26.71 13.10 10.99
N LEU A 478 -26.20 12.17 11.80
CA LEU A 478 -25.73 12.42 13.15
C LEU A 478 -24.21 12.24 13.27
N GLU A 479 -23.60 13.02 14.13
CA GLU A 479 -22.17 12.89 14.46
C GLU A 479 -21.83 11.47 14.91
N ASN A 480 -20.55 11.09 14.76
CA ASN A 480 -20.05 9.74 15.05
C ASN A 480 -20.79 8.63 14.31
N LEU A 481 -21.41 8.94 13.16
CA LEU A 481 -22.16 7.97 12.36
C LEU A 481 -23.25 7.23 13.18
N MET A 482 -23.89 7.89 14.12
CA MET A 482 -24.98 7.26 14.87
C MET A 482 -26.15 6.91 13.95
N ALA A 483 -26.70 5.70 14.10
CA ALA A 483 -27.83 5.21 13.30
C ALA A 483 -29.13 5.98 13.60
N ALA A 484 -29.29 6.42 14.86
CA ALA A 484 -30.36 7.28 15.34
C ALA A 484 -29.85 8.13 16.52
N SER A 485 -30.70 8.99 17.10
CA SER A 485 -30.31 9.73 18.31
C SER A 485 -29.87 8.79 19.42
N VAL A 486 -28.92 9.20 20.23
CA VAL A 486 -28.37 8.38 21.33
C VAL A 486 -29.50 7.79 22.21
N GLY A 487 -30.44 8.64 22.60
CA GLY A 487 -31.59 8.19 23.42
C GLY A 487 -32.42 7.13 22.70
N SER A 488 -32.65 7.25 21.39
CA SER A 488 -33.39 6.28 20.60
C SER A 488 -32.67 4.94 20.52
N VAL A 489 -31.37 4.97 20.19
CA VAL A 489 -30.54 3.76 20.09
C VAL A 489 -30.51 3.01 21.41
N CYS A 490 -30.28 3.71 22.53
CA CYS A 490 -30.22 3.07 23.83
C CYS A 490 -31.57 2.46 24.25
N SER A 491 -32.69 3.14 23.97
CA SER A 491 -34.03 2.69 24.37
C SER A 491 -34.54 1.49 23.57
N GLU A 492 -33.88 1.06 22.50
CA GLU A 492 -34.22 -0.20 21.82
C GLU A 492 -34.00 -1.43 22.72
N CYS A 493 -33.04 -1.34 23.64
CA CYS A 493 -32.70 -2.43 24.54
C CYS A 493 -32.89 -2.07 26.03
N HIS A 494 -32.78 -0.78 26.39
CA HIS A 494 -32.88 -0.32 27.78
C HIS A 494 -34.21 0.37 28.04
N ASP A 495 -35.00 -0.18 28.97
CA ASP A 495 -36.22 0.45 29.46
C ASP A 495 -35.86 1.47 30.56
N VAL A 496 -35.56 2.69 30.16
CA VAL A 496 -35.21 3.79 31.07
C VAL A 496 -36.37 4.79 31.12
N GLU A 497 -36.87 5.06 32.34
CA GLU A 497 -37.90 6.07 32.52
C GLU A 497 -37.35 7.48 32.22
N THR A 498 -37.73 8.03 31.08
CA THR A 498 -37.27 9.34 30.60
C THR A 498 -38.22 10.49 30.96
N THR A 499 -39.36 10.18 31.58
CA THR A 499 -40.37 11.14 32.01
C THR A 499 -40.53 11.13 33.52
N ALA A 500 -40.75 12.31 34.10
CA ALA A 500 -41.02 12.37 35.52
C ALA A 500 -42.34 11.64 35.88
N PRO A 501 -42.33 10.68 36.84
CA PRO A 501 -43.57 10.14 37.41
C PRO A 501 -44.42 11.25 37.99
N ALA A 502 -45.74 10.97 38.15
CA ALA A 502 -46.68 11.96 38.71
C ALA A 502 -46.26 12.45 40.10
N GLY A 503 -45.90 13.72 40.20
CA GLY A 503 -45.39 14.34 41.43
C GLY A 503 -43.89 14.14 41.70
N GLY A 504 -43.18 13.49 40.80
CA GLY A 504 -41.75 13.21 40.87
C GLY A 504 -40.88 14.15 40.05
N SER A 505 -39.66 13.71 39.76
CA SER A 505 -38.69 14.40 38.96
C SER A 505 -37.95 13.44 38.01
N ALA A 506 -37.52 13.92 36.88
CA ALA A 506 -36.62 13.21 35.97
C ALA A 506 -35.38 14.08 35.70
N HIS A 507 -34.24 13.45 35.59
CA HIS A 507 -32.99 14.13 35.35
C HIS A 507 -32.95 14.68 33.93
N ARG A 508 -32.56 15.93 33.77
CA ARG A 508 -32.63 16.63 32.48
C ARG A 508 -31.87 15.91 31.34
N PRO A 509 -30.62 15.45 31.51
CA PRO A 509 -29.91 14.72 30.45
C PRO A 509 -30.69 13.45 30.02
N VAL A 510 -31.34 12.76 30.93
CA VAL A 510 -32.14 11.56 30.63
C VAL A 510 -33.39 11.93 29.81
N VAL A 511 -34.08 13.02 30.17
CA VAL A 511 -35.24 13.54 29.41
C VAL A 511 -34.83 13.94 27.99
N GLU A 512 -33.63 14.51 27.83
CA GLU A 512 -33.08 14.93 26.55
C GLU A 512 -32.49 13.74 25.75
N GLY A 513 -32.40 12.53 26.34
CA GLY A 513 -31.81 11.35 25.71
C GLY A 513 -30.30 11.38 25.60
N ASP A 514 -29.64 12.24 26.40
CA ASP A 514 -28.18 12.37 26.42
C ASP A 514 -27.56 11.36 27.39
N CYS A 515 -27.69 10.07 27.06
CA CYS A 515 -27.18 8.98 27.89
C CYS A 515 -25.64 9.03 28.01
N THR A 516 -24.97 9.48 26.97
CA THR A 516 -23.52 9.58 26.92
C THR A 516 -22.94 10.72 27.75
N ALA A 517 -23.75 11.61 28.30
CA ALA A 517 -23.29 12.57 29.31
C ALA A 517 -22.75 11.88 30.57
N CYS A 518 -23.24 10.66 30.87
CA CYS A 518 -22.87 9.91 32.07
C CYS A 518 -22.24 8.55 31.75
N HIS A 519 -22.68 7.88 30.69
CA HIS A 519 -22.30 6.52 30.34
C HIS A 519 -21.29 6.44 29.20
N GLN A 520 -20.42 5.43 29.28
CA GLN A 520 -19.53 5.01 28.20
C GLN A 520 -20.16 3.87 27.41
N PRO A 521 -20.66 4.09 26.20
CA PRO A 521 -21.44 3.08 25.48
C PRO A 521 -20.63 1.86 25.03
N HIS A 522 -19.32 1.99 24.90
CA HIS A 522 -18.44 0.86 24.57
C HIS A 522 -18.07 0.02 25.80
N GLY A 523 -18.17 0.59 26.98
CA GLY A 523 -17.90 -0.04 28.24
C GLY A 523 -16.99 0.76 29.17
N SER A 524 -16.95 0.38 30.43
CA SER A 524 -16.11 1.02 31.47
C SER A 524 -15.91 0.06 32.63
N ALA A 525 -14.81 0.16 33.34
CA ALA A 525 -14.55 -0.56 34.58
C ALA A 525 -15.45 -0.10 35.76
N ILE A 526 -16.18 0.99 35.59
CA ILE A 526 -17.07 1.54 36.62
C ILE A 526 -18.48 0.96 36.43
N ALA A 527 -19.06 0.50 37.51
CA ALA A 527 -20.38 -0.10 37.48
C ALA A 527 -21.41 0.79 36.74
N GLY A 528 -22.27 0.17 35.92
CA GLY A 528 -23.18 0.88 35.03
C GLY A 528 -22.52 1.59 33.85
N PHE A 529 -21.29 1.24 33.53
CA PHE A 529 -20.49 1.86 32.47
C PHE A 529 -20.39 3.39 32.58
N LEU A 530 -20.25 3.92 33.79
CA LEU A 530 -20.08 5.36 33.99
C LEU A 530 -18.73 5.86 33.49
N GLN A 531 -18.69 7.14 33.08
CA GLN A 531 -17.44 7.83 32.63
C GLN A 531 -16.46 8.06 33.79
N ALA A 532 -17.00 8.26 35.00
CA ALA A 532 -16.24 8.42 36.23
C ALA A 532 -17.10 7.88 37.40
N SER A 533 -16.49 7.68 38.57
CA SER A 533 -17.26 7.35 39.77
C SER A 533 -18.31 8.45 40.07
N PRO A 534 -19.43 8.11 40.69
CA PRO A 534 -20.61 8.97 40.81
C PRO A 534 -20.30 10.39 41.28
N ARG A 535 -19.49 10.56 42.33
CA ARG A 535 -19.23 11.90 42.87
C ARG A 535 -18.54 12.82 41.84
N PRO A 536 -17.35 12.53 41.29
CA PRO A 536 -16.75 13.41 40.30
C PRO A 536 -17.61 13.54 39.05
N LEU A 537 -18.35 12.50 38.65
CA LEU A 537 -19.28 12.56 37.52
C LEU A 537 -20.40 13.58 37.77
N CYS A 538 -21.10 13.47 38.87
CA CYS A 538 -22.20 14.37 39.21
C CYS A 538 -21.73 15.81 39.45
N THR A 539 -20.60 15.99 40.13
CA THR A 539 -20.08 17.32 40.46
C THR A 539 -19.43 18.02 39.27
N SER A 540 -19.18 17.34 38.17
CA SER A 540 -18.75 17.97 36.91
C SER A 540 -19.78 19.00 36.40
N CYS A 541 -21.08 18.72 36.63
CA CYS A 541 -22.19 19.64 36.33
C CYS A 541 -22.71 20.35 37.57
N HIS A 542 -22.73 19.67 38.72
CA HIS A 542 -23.19 20.19 40.00
C HIS A 542 -22.07 20.78 40.85
N SER A 543 -21.29 21.71 40.25
CA SER A 543 -20.07 22.31 40.84
C SER A 543 -20.34 23.11 42.13
N GLU A 544 -21.55 23.63 42.31
CA GLU A 544 -21.92 24.31 43.56
C GLU A 544 -21.93 23.33 44.74
N VAL A 545 -22.43 22.12 44.52
CA VAL A 545 -22.45 21.06 45.56
C VAL A 545 -21.01 20.68 45.92
N GLU A 546 -20.11 20.47 44.94
CA GLU A 546 -18.70 20.18 45.20
C GLU A 546 -18.03 21.30 45.99
N THR A 547 -18.28 22.55 45.62
CA THR A 547 -17.73 23.71 46.33
C THR A 547 -18.16 23.71 47.81
N ARG A 548 -19.43 23.37 48.09
CA ARG A 548 -19.95 23.32 49.45
C ARG A 548 -19.36 22.14 50.23
N LEU A 549 -19.28 20.97 49.64
CA LEU A 549 -18.65 19.77 50.24
C LEU A 549 -17.18 20.02 50.59
N ALA A 550 -16.47 20.83 49.78
CA ALA A 550 -15.05 21.16 49.98
C ALA A 550 -14.80 22.26 51.02
N THR A 551 -15.79 23.14 51.29
CA THR A 551 -15.59 24.35 52.09
C THR A 551 -16.37 24.40 53.41
N LEU A 552 -17.39 23.56 53.55
CA LEU A 552 -18.26 23.51 54.73
C LEU A 552 -18.13 22.13 55.41
N ASP A 553 -18.77 22.00 56.57
CA ASP A 553 -18.93 20.68 57.22
C ASP A 553 -19.83 19.81 56.36
N ALA A 554 -19.22 18.86 55.67
CA ALA A 554 -19.91 17.97 54.74
C ALA A 554 -20.61 16.82 55.45
N HIS A 555 -21.81 16.44 55.00
CA HIS A 555 -22.49 15.23 55.43
C HIS A 555 -21.68 14.00 54.97
N PRO A 556 -21.32 13.07 55.90
CA PRO A 556 -20.41 11.98 55.56
C PRO A 556 -20.79 11.17 54.32
N PRO A 557 -22.05 10.75 54.10
CA PRO A 557 -22.41 10.03 52.88
C PRO A 557 -22.17 10.85 51.60
N ALA A 558 -22.30 12.17 51.63
CA ALA A 558 -22.16 13.01 50.43
C ALA A 558 -20.72 13.15 49.97
N VAL A 559 -19.72 12.78 50.77
CA VAL A 559 -18.28 12.84 50.39
C VAL A 559 -17.75 11.49 49.88
N ASP A 560 -18.50 10.42 50.03
CA ASP A 560 -18.16 9.12 49.48
C ASP A 560 -18.28 9.13 47.95
N ASP A 561 -17.51 8.27 47.27
CA ASP A 561 -17.50 8.21 45.80
C ASP A 561 -18.89 7.87 45.22
N ASP A 562 -19.63 6.98 45.86
CA ASP A 562 -21.01 6.57 45.48
C ASP A 562 -22.09 7.35 46.27
N GLY A 563 -21.70 8.30 47.11
CA GLY A 563 -22.54 8.93 48.09
C GLY A 563 -23.78 9.64 47.52
N CYS A 564 -23.67 10.22 46.32
CA CYS A 564 -24.82 10.85 45.67
C CYS A 564 -25.97 9.86 45.44
N LEU A 565 -25.66 8.63 45.02
CA LEU A 565 -26.63 7.59 44.67
C LEU A 565 -27.26 6.94 45.91
N THR A 566 -26.73 7.17 47.10
CA THR A 566 -27.34 6.75 48.36
C THR A 566 -28.67 7.47 48.58
N CYS A 567 -28.78 8.69 48.13
CA CYS A 567 -29.95 9.53 48.34
C CYS A 567 -30.72 9.86 47.06
N HIS A 568 -30.05 9.87 45.89
CA HIS A 568 -30.66 10.28 44.64
C HIS A 568 -30.77 9.12 43.63
N GLY A 569 -31.89 9.08 42.92
CA GLY A 569 -32.03 8.28 41.70
C GLY A 569 -31.50 9.06 40.52
N ALA A 570 -30.55 8.47 39.77
CA ALA A 570 -29.84 9.20 38.69
C ALA A 570 -30.73 9.52 37.48
N HIS A 571 -31.75 8.72 37.18
CA HIS A 571 -32.57 8.86 35.97
C HIS A 571 -33.89 9.57 36.24
N ALA A 572 -34.78 8.96 36.98
CA ALA A 572 -36.06 9.50 37.37
C ALA A 572 -36.47 8.99 38.76
N SER A 573 -37.32 9.72 39.43
CA SER A 573 -37.84 9.34 40.76
C SER A 573 -39.28 9.82 40.96
N PRO A 574 -40.11 9.07 41.67
CA PRO A 574 -41.42 9.53 42.08
C PRO A 574 -41.40 10.66 43.12
N HIS A 575 -40.21 11.08 43.55
CA HIS A 575 -40.01 12.13 44.52
C HIS A 575 -39.33 13.36 43.90
N ALA A 576 -39.56 14.53 44.51
CA ALA A 576 -38.88 15.77 44.07
C ALA A 576 -37.35 15.66 44.26
N ASN A 577 -36.61 16.42 43.47
CA ASN A 577 -35.14 16.46 43.51
C ASN A 577 -34.46 15.10 43.28
N LEU A 578 -35.12 14.20 42.57
CA LEU A 578 -34.60 12.87 42.28
C LEU A 578 -34.30 12.03 43.55
N LEU A 579 -34.96 12.29 44.66
CA LEU A 579 -34.71 11.51 45.85
C LEU A 579 -35.21 10.05 45.68
N ALA A 580 -34.42 9.10 46.16
CA ALA A 580 -34.73 7.67 46.05
C ALA A 580 -35.98 7.30 46.85
N GLN A 581 -36.24 8.03 47.95
CA GLN A 581 -37.38 7.83 48.84
C GLN A 581 -37.92 9.20 49.30
N LYS A 582 -39.05 9.21 50.06
CA LYS A 582 -39.49 10.41 50.75
C LYS A 582 -38.43 10.84 51.78
N VAL A 583 -38.32 12.16 52.01
CA VAL A 583 -37.28 12.73 52.86
C VAL A 583 -37.22 12.08 54.24
N ASP A 584 -38.41 11.92 54.91
CA ASP A 584 -38.51 11.29 56.23
C ASP A 584 -37.99 9.86 56.23
N ALA A 585 -38.40 9.05 55.28
CA ALA A 585 -37.95 7.67 55.14
C ALA A 585 -36.46 7.59 54.83
N LEU A 586 -36.00 8.39 53.87
CA LEU A 586 -34.59 8.44 53.42
C LEU A 586 -33.62 8.77 54.55
N CYS A 587 -33.96 9.78 55.36
CA CYS A 587 -33.12 10.17 56.49
C CYS A 587 -33.12 9.11 57.60
N THR A 588 -34.28 8.49 57.88
CA THR A 588 -34.42 7.50 58.96
C THR A 588 -33.84 6.12 58.63
N ASP A 589 -33.44 5.87 57.39
CA ASP A 589 -32.67 4.67 57.05
C ASP A 589 -31.32 4.61 57.80
N CYS A 590 -30.74 5.78 58.13
CA CYS A 590 -29.49 5.88 58.87
C CYS A 590 -29.62 6.57 60.23
N HIS A 591 -30.57 7.48 60.37
CA HIS A 591 -30.82 8.21 61.62
C HIS A 591 -31.98 7.60 62.41
N ASP A 592 -31.75 7.22 63.66
CA ASP A 592 -32.82 6.68 64.53
C ASP A 592 -33.78 7.79 64.93
N GLY A 593 -34.78 8.01 64.08
CA GLY A 593 -35.87 9.01 64.28
C GLY A 593 -36.85 8.75 65.41
N GLU A 594 -36.76 7.58 66.05
CA GLU A 594 -37.59 7.18 67.19
C GLU A 594 -36.84 7.24 68.54
N SER A 595 -35.51 7.48 68.52
CA SER A 595 -34.73 7.56 69.75
C SER A 595 -35.17 8.69 70.67
N GLU A 596 -34.96 8.52 71.95
CA GLU A 596 -35.22 9.55 72.94
C GLU A 596 -34.38 10.81 72.74
N GLU A 597 -33.15 10.60 72.23
CA GLU A 597 -32.21 11.69 71.88
C GLU A 597 -32.77 12.53 70.70
N PHE A 598 -33.20 11.87 69.62
CA PHE A 598 -33.83 12.52 68.49
C PHE A 598 -35.04 13.32 68.88
N ARG A 599 -35.96 12.72 69.63
CA ARG A 599 -37.20 13.38 70.12
C ARG A 599 -36.90 14.58 71.01
N SER A 600 -35.92 14.47 71.88
CA SER A 600 -35.52 15.57 72.75
C SER A 600 -35.02 16.79 71.99
N LEU A 601 -34.33 16.59 70.85
CA LEU A 601 -33.85 17.64 70.00
C LEU A 601 -34.95 18.21 69.09
N HIS A 602 -36.01 17.49 68.82
CA HIS A 602 -37.11 17.82 67.92
C HIS A 602 -38.48 17.97 68.62
N LEU A 603 -38.47 18.54 69.79
CA LEU A 603 -39.68 18.91 70.56
C LEU A 603 -40.62 17.73 70.89
N GLY A 604 -40.08 16.54 70.96
CA GLY A 604 -40.87 15.31 71.23
C GLY A 604 -41.57 14.75 69.99
N LEU A 605 -41.40 15.34 68.82
CA LEU A 605 -42.01 14.92 67.56
C LEU A 605 -41.30 13.72 66.96
N PRO A 606 -42.01 12.74 66.38
CA PRO A 606 -41.40 11.65 65.62
C PRO A 606 -40.89 12.15 64.22
N ALA A 607 -39.89 11.50 63.67
CA ALA A 607 -39.32 11.84 62.35
C ALA A 607 -40.41 11.92 61.26
N THR A 608 -41.42 11.10 61.28
CA THR A 608 -42.54 11.09 60.30
C THR A 608 -43.44 12.33 60.34
N ALA A 609 -43.27 13.18 61.33
CA ALA A 609 -44.04 14.44 61.52
C ALA A 609 -43.20 15.68 61.20
N ILE A 610 -41.95 15.49 60.74
CA ILE A 610 -40.97 16.57 60.52
C ILE A 610 -40.49 16.58 59.10
N ASP A 611 -40.45 17.74 58.45
CA ASP A 611 -39.71 17.94 57.18
C ASP A 611 -38.25 18.23 57.51
N CYS A 612 -37.42 17.20 57.44
CA CYS A 612 -35.98 17.30 57.74
C CYS A 612 -35.30 18.35 56.88
N GLY A 613 -35.62 18.34 55.56
CA GLY A 613 -35.00 19.25 54.56
C GLY A 613 -35.40 20.74 54.75
N GLY A 614 -36.46 21.00 55.49
CA GLY A 614 -36.86 22.38 55.82
C GLY A 614 -35.94 23.08 56.83
N CYS A 615 -35.12 22.29 57.55
CA CYS A 615 -34.23 22.81 58.59
C CYS A 615 -32.78 22.39 58.38
N HIS A 616 -32.53 21.22 57.82
CA HIS A 616 -31.21 20.64 57.60
C HIS A 616 -30.81 20.72 56.12
N ASP A 617 -29.53 21.01 55.88
CA ASP A 617 -28.94 20.86 54.56
C ASP A 617 -28.27 19.47 54.46
N PRO A 618 -28.76 18.58 53.59
CA PRO A 618 -28.26 17.20 53.54
C PRO A 618 -26.88 17.06 52.89
N HIS A 619 -26.34 18.10 52.29
CA HIS A 619 -25.04 18.03 51.61
C HIS A 619 -23.91 18.61 52.48
N ALA A 620 -24.00 19.89 52.87
CA ALA A 620 -23.00 20.56 53.71
C ALA A 620 -23.54 21.82 54.38
N SER A 621 -23.08 22.14 55.59
CA SER A 621 -23.52 23.29 56.36
C SER A 621 -22.35 23.97 57.09
N GLU A 622 -22.47 25.27 57.40
CA GLU A 622 -21.55 26.00 58.27
C GLU A 622 -21.72 25.67 59.75
N GLY A 623 -22.89 25.13 60.09
CA GLY A 623 -23.30 24.92 61.49
C GLY A 623 -23.34 23.48 61.94
N SER A 624 -23.13 23.22 63.23
CA SER A 624 -23.28 21.91 63.79
C SER A 624 -24.71 21.38 63.59
N GLY A 625 -24.83 20.07 63.30
CA GLY A 625 -26.13 19.42 63.05
C GLY A 625 -26.69 19.68 61.64
N MET A 626 -25.86 20.10 60.71
CA MET A 626 -26.24 20.32 59.29
C MET A 626 -27.37 21.32 59.09
N LEU A 627 -27.51 22.35 59.97
CA LEU A 627 -28.60 23.32 59.90
C LEU A 627 -28.41 24.30 58.71
N LEU A 628 -29.52 24.70 58.11
CA LEU A 628 -29.53 25.76 57.07
C LEU A 628 -29.02 27.10 57.63
N PRO A 629 -28.28 27.91 56.82
CA PRO A 629 -27.63 29.15 57.29
C PRO A 629 -28.61 30.25 57.67
N ARG A 630 -29.88 30.13 57.33
CA ARG A 630 -30.94 31.10 57.65
C ARG A 630 -32.16 30.38 58.22
N LEU A 631 -32.14 30.21 59.51
CA LEU A 631 -33.30 29.71 60.25
C LEU A 631 -34.11 30.88 60.78
N HIS A 632 -35.42 30.69 60.95
CA HIS A 632 -36.28 31.69 61.59
C HIS A 632 -35.82 31.90 63.03
N PHE A 633 -35.68 33.17 63.46
CA PHE A 633 -35.05 33.53 64.73
C PHE A 633 -35.56 32.75 65.94
N PRO A 634 -36.89 32.66 66.22
CA PRO A 634 -37.36 31.88 67.36
C PRO A 634 -36.97 30.41 67.31
N PHE A 635 -36.89 29.83 66.08
CA PHE A 635 -36.50 28.46 65.87
C PHE A 635 -34.98 28.27 66.07
N ALA A 636 -34.19 29.18 65.57
CA ALA A 636 -32.72 29.17 65.73
C ALA A 636 -32.29 29.27 67.20
N GLU A 637 -33.01 30.07 68.00
CA GLU A 637 -32.75 30.27 69.42
C GLU A 637 -33.52 29.25 70.31
N ARG A 638 -34.27 28.34 69.67
CA ARG A 638 -35.15 27.34 70.37
C ARG A 638 -36.18 28.02 71.26
N GLU A 639 -36.65 29.20 70.97
CA GLU A 639 -37.69 29.92 71.69
C GLU A 639 -39.06 29.54 71.15
N CYS A 640 -39.38 28.28 71.24
CA CYS A 640 -40.60 27.67 70.66
C CYS A 640 -41.88 28.24 71.26
N SER A 641 -41.83 28.70 72.53
CA SER A 641 -42.93 29.32 73.23
C SER A 641 -43.41 30.65 72.70
N LEU A 642 -42.63 31.26 71.81
CA LEU A 642 -43.04 32.52 71.14
C LEU A 642 -44.20 32.31 70.14
N CYS A 643 -44.34 31.08 69.59
CA CYS A 643 -45.35 30.77 68.60
C CYS A 643 -46.27 29.60 69.05
N HIS A 644 -45.79 28.76 69.95
CA HIS A 644 -46.51 27.62 70.42
C HIS A 644 -46.88 27.82 71.90
N GLU A 645 -48.17 27.85 72.25
CA GLU A 645 -48.58 27.84 73.61
C GLU A 645 -48.24 26.47 74.23
N ASP A 646 -47.74 26.46 75.49
CA ASP A 646 -47.45 25.24 76.24
C ASP A 646 -48.77 24.43 76.50
N THR A 647 -49.25 23.79 75.45
CA THR A 647 -50.34 22.84 75.54
C THR A 647 -49.75 21.49 75.95
N GLY A 648 -49.63 21.31 77.24
CA GLY A 648 -49.04 20.12 77.83
C GLY A 648 -49.32 18.82 77.09
N GLY A 649 -48.36 18.47 76.17
CA GLY A 649 -48.22 17.11 75.66
C GLY A 649 -48.94 16.70 74.38
N THR A 650 -49.48 17.62 73.55
CA THR A 650 -49.94 17.27 72.19
C THR A 650 -49.40 18.29 71.18
N ALA A 651 -48.49 17.86 70.37
CA ALA A 651 -48.02 18.61 69.20
C ALA A 651 -49.21 18.98 68.30
N PRO A 652 -49.18 20.16 67.60
CA PRO A 652 -50.18 20.54 66.63
C PRO A 652 -50.21 19.63 65.40
#